data_5bb0a504a35de02592208ce448653aed
#
_entry.id   5bb0a504a35de02592208ce448653aed
#
_cell.length_a   1.000
_cell.length_b   1.000
_cell.length_c   1.000
_cell.angle_alpha   90.00
_cell.angle_beta   90.00
_cell.angle_gamma   90.00
#
_symmetry.space_group_name_H-M   'P 1'
#
loop_
_entity.id
_entity.type
_entity.pdbx_description
1 polymer ?
#
loop_
_entity_poly.entity_id
_entity_poly.type
_entity_poly.pdbx_seq_one_letter_code
_entity_poly.pdbx_strand_id
1 'polypeptide(L)'
;MRKLIETASSKVNTTQVAGKSHAHESAQRQVSGQARYVDDMPEPANCHHAAVGLSQVTSGRITHIDLSEVRNSAGVIDVITVDDVPGHIDIGPVFKGDPILANKEILFHGQPIFAVLATSVNLARQAVLKAKIDIDPTEACLTVSQAKAQESFVRPPHFMRKGDFAVQYAQSLHQLSGELKIGGQEHMYLEGQVSLAIPEEQDRMLVYTSSQHPSEVQKLIAEVLDIKLHKVVVDMRRMGGGFGGKETQAAQWACLAALLASRNQVAVKLRLPRMQDMQATGKRHPFENRYEVGFDKLGVIQATHVEINGNCGHSPDLSDAIVDRAMFHCDNTYYLGDSYIEGHRCRTNQVSHTAYRGFGGPQGMIVAEAMLDAIARKLGEDPLTVRLRNLYDDQQRNTTPYGMVVEHNLTKDILDKLTTSSDYWARRDAIKTFNATSPIIKKGLALTPVKFGISFTAQHLNQAGALLHVYTDGSMQINHGGTEMGQGLHTKIGQIVANEFGVPLGWIEVTSTRTDKVPNTSPTAASSGTDLNGKAAQNACITIKQRLAELYAQQFNADPTTVEFAGQQVNCGDNSIAFVDLIQQAYFARISLSSTGFYKTPKIYYDRATGQGRPFFYFAYGASCAEVSVDTLTGEYKVERVDILHDVGNSINPAIDVGQIEGGFIQGMGWLTSEELLWDGKGKLISNNPATYKIPAIGDTPEIFNVALYPRANDEDSIYHSKAVGEPPFMLANSVWCALKDAISSLSDYHIDPDLSIPATPEKVYWALSKIQSQLAQDGNK
;
A
#
# COMPACT_ATOMS: atom_id res chain seq x y z
N MET A 1 11.51 -27.66 -5.64
CA MET A 1 11.60 -28.33 -4.33
C MET A 1 11.96 -27.26 -3.30
N ARG A 2 10.99 -26.80 -2.50
CA ARG A 2 11.21 -25.72 -1.50
C ARG A 2 12.13 -26.25 -0.39
N LYS A 3 13.36 -25.75 -0.31
CA LYS A 3 14.18 -25.91 0.89
C LYS A 3 13.76 -24.84 1.90
N LEU A 4 12.93 -25.22 2.86
CA LEU A 4 12.76 -24.46 4.09
C LEU A 4 14.09 -24.50 4.85
N ILE A 5 14.76 -23.39 4.98
CA ILE A 5 15.92 -23.26 5.87
C ILE A 5 15.36 -23.20 7.28
N GLU A 6 15.56 -24.27 8.06
CA GLU A 6 15.22 -24.30 9.47
C GLU A 6 16.05 -23.24 10.21
N THR A 7 15.37 -22.27 10.79
CA THR A 7 15.98 -21.29 11.69
C THR A 7 16.35 -21.98 13.01
N ALA A 8 17.53 -21.68 13.51
CA ALA A 8 18.07 -22.19 14.77
C ALA A 8 17.06 -22.04 15.92
N SER A 9 16.66 -23.17 16.49
CA SER A 9 15.73 -23.30 17.63
C SER A 9 16.34 -22.73 18.90
N SER A 10 15.92 -21.51 19.30
CA SER A 10 15.84 -21.19 20.71
C SER A 10 14.73 -22.05 21.33
N LYS A 11 14.89 -22.56 22.55
CA LYS A 11 13.90 -23.41 23.24
C LYS A 11 12.49 -22.81 23.13
N VAL A 12 11.70 -23.34 22.21
CA VAL A 12 10.33 -22.90 21.96
C VAL A 12 9.47 -23.41 23.11
N ASN A 13 8.96 -22.51 23.93
CA ASN A 13 7.95 -22.81 24.94
C ASN A 13 6.72 -23.35 24.20
N THR A 14 6.29 -24.61 24.47
CA THR A 14 5.26 -25.32 23.72
C THR A 14 3.87 -24.65 23.77
N THR A 15 3.69 -23.65 24.64
CA THR A 15 2.45 -22.89 24.84
C THR A 15 2.39 -21.58 24.02
N GLN A 16 3.49 -21.15 23.40
CA GLN A 16 3.53 -19.92 22.64
C GLN A 16 2.78 -20.04 21.31
N VAL A 17 1.80 -19.15 21.04
CA VAL A 17 0.99 -19.08 19.82
C VAL A 17 1.58 -18.11 18.81
N ALA A 18 2.04 -16.94 19.25
CA ALA A 18 2.76 -16.00 18.42
C ALA A 18 4.15 -16.54 18.02
N GLY A 19 4.61 -16.23 16.81
CA GLY A 19 5.86 -16.76 16.27
C GLY A 19 5.73 -18.11 15.56
N LYS A 20 4.53 -18.71 15.56
CA LYS A 20 4.22 -19.95 14.84
C LYS A 20 3.39 -19.66 13.59
N SER A 21 3.59 -20.49 12.57
CA SER A 21 2.78 -20.45 11.36
C SER A 21 1.38 -21.03 11.63
N HIS A 22 0.38 -20.21 11.49
CA HIS A 22 -1.04 -20.61 11.49
C HIS A 22 -1.66 -20.25 10.16
N ALA A 23 -2.62 -21.06 9.70
CA ALA A 23 -3.38 -20.75 8.50
C ALA A 23 -4.17 -19.44 8.68
N HIS A 24 -4.32 -18.69 7.60
CA HIS A 24 -5.17 -17.49 7.56
C HIS A 24 -6.59 -17.85 8.05
N GLU A 25 -7.20 -16.99 8.88
CA GLU A 25 -8.49 -17.27 9.55
C GLU A 25 -9.64 -17.63 8.58
N SER A 26 -9.57 -17.10 7.36
CA SER A 26 -10.58 -17.39 6.33
C SER A 26 -10.14 -18.46 5.31
N ALA A 27 -8.92 -19.02 5.39
CA ALA A 27 -8.39 -19.91 4.35
C ALA A 27 -9.34 -21.08 4.00
N GLN A 28 -9.85 -21.78 5.02
CA GLN A 28 -10.79 -22.88 4.82
C GLN A 28 -12.10 -22.41 4.20
N ARG A 29 -12.62 -21.26 4.64
CA ARG A 29 -13.86 -20.67 4.12
C ARG A 29 -13.70 -20.22 2.68
N GLN A 30 -12.51 -19.71 2.30
CA GLN A 30 -12.22 -19.29 0.93
C GLN A 30 -12.21 -20.47 -0.04
N VAL A 31 -11.48 -21.55 0.28
CA VAL A 31 -11.40 -22.73 -0.60
C VAL A 31 -12.70 -23.55 -0.64
N SER A 32 -13.55 -23.45 0.38
CA SER A 32 -14.87 -24.10 0.41
C SER A 32 -16.01 -23.25 -0.16
N GLY A 33 -15.74 -22.00 -0.59
CA GLY A 33 -16.76 -21.06 -1.07
C GLY A 33 -17.67 -20.50 0.02
N GLN A 34 -17.31 -20.64 1.30
CA GLN A 34 -18.08 -20.15 2.45
C GLN A 34 -17.66 -18.75 2.92
N ALA A 35 -16.53 -18.24 2.44
CA ALA A 35 -16.10 -16.89 2.76
C ALA A 35 -17.04 -15.87 2.10
N ARG A 36 -17.66 -15.02 2.91
CA ARG A 36 -18.57 -13.97 2.41
C ARG A 36 -17.84 -12.65 2.29
N TYR A 37 -17.96 -12.03 1.15
CA TYR A 37 -17.56 -10.66 0.86
C TYR A 37 -18.77 -9.74 0.85
N VAL A 38 -18.59 -8.44 0.64
CA VAL A 38 -19.73 -7.49 0.64
C VAL A 38 -20.74 -7.82 -0.46
N ASP A 39 -20.26 -8.27 -1.63
CA ASP A 39 -21.15 -8.68 -2.74
C ASP A 39 -21.98 -9.94 -2.42
N ASP A 40 -21.52 -10.77 -1.49
CA ASP A 40 -22.18 -12.00 -1.06
C ASP A 40 -23.14 -11.80 0.14
N MET A 41 -23.23 -10.57 0.67
CA MET A 41 -24.13 -10.30 1.80
C MET A 41 -25.57 -10.53 1.39
N PRO A 42 -26.39 -11.23 2.23
CA PRO A 42 -27.79 -11.47 1.95
C PRO A 42 -28.52 -10.13 1.76
N GLU A 43 -29.16 -9.98 0.60
CA GLU A 43 -29.95 -8.80 0.30
C GLU A 43 -31.32 -8.88 1.00
N PRO A 44 -31.77 -7.82 1.69
CA PRO A 44 -33.16 -7.73 2.18
C PRO A 44 -34.16 -7.91 1.03
N ALA A 45 -35.37 -8.42 1.33
CA ALA A 45 -36.40 -8.73 0.32
C ALA A 45 -36.80 -7.52 -0.54
N ASN A 46 -36.65 -6.29 -0.01
CA ASN A 46 -36.93 -5.02 -0.69
C ASN A 46 -35.63 -4.31 -1.17
N CYS A 47 -34.55 -5.04 -1.36
CA CYS A 47 -33.30 -4.44 -1.84
C CYS A 47 -33.45 -4.03 -3.31
N HIS A 48 -33.03 -2.81 -3.60
CA HIS A 48 -32.96 -2.26 -4.95
C HIS A 48 -31.50 -2.00 -5.35
N HIS A 49 -31.27 -1.78 -6.63
CA HIS A 49 -29.92 -1.69 -7.18
C HIS A 49 -29.64 -0.35 -7.82
N ALA A 50 -28.48 0.19 -7.53
CA ALA A 50 -28.04 1.45 -8.10
C ALA A 50 -27.00 1.26 -9.22
N ALA A 51 -27.05 2.17 -10.20
CA ALA A 51 -26.03 2.33 -11.25
C ALA A 51 -25.72 3.84 -11.42
N VAL A 52 -24.52 4.16 -11.91
CA VAL A 52 -24.04 5.53 -12.07
C VAL A 52 -23.85 5.88 -13.55
N GLY A 53 -24.25 7.11 -13.93
CA GLY A 53 -23.94 7.69 -15.21
C GLY A 53 -22.61 8.44 -15.19
N LEU A 54 -21.70 8.05 -16.06
CA LEU A 54 -20.33 8.57 -16.13
C LEU A 54 -20.12 9.48 -17.33
N SER A 55 -19.30 10.52 -17.17
CA SER A 55 -18.89 11.40 -18.25
C SER A 55 -18.13 10.64 -19.35
N GLN A 56 -18.43 10.96 -20.59
CA GLN A 56 -17.70 10.52 -21.77
C GLN A 56 -16.73 11.60 -22.28
N VAL A 57 -16.67 12.74 -21.60
CA VAL A 57 -15.79 13.87 -21.88
C VAL A 57 -14.81 14.04 -20.75
N THR A 58 -13.59 14.43 -21.04
CA THR A 58 -12.49 14.55 -20.07
C THR A 58 -12.52 15.88 -19.33
N SER A 59 -12.84 16.96 -20.02
CA SER A 59 -12.88 18.32 -19.45
C SER A 59 -13.95 19.14 -20.17
N GLY A 60 -14.75 19.89 -19.42
CA GLY A 60 -15.78 20.72 -20.01
C GLY A 60 -16.83 21.21 -19.00
N ARG A 61 -17.77 21.97 -19.52
CA ARG A 61 -18.90 22.49 -18.73
C ARG A 61 -20.20 21.82 -19.16
N ILE A 62 -20.94 21.29 -18.22
CA ILE A 62 -22.28 20.75 -18.46
C ILE A 62 -23.22 21.93 -18.75
N THR A 63 -23.83 21.91 -19.93
CA THR A 63 -24.78 22.96 -20.40
C THR A 63 -26.22 22.52 -20.27
N HIS A 64 -26.49 21.21 -20.42
CA HIS A 64 -27.83 20.67 -20.24
C HIS A 64 -27.79 19.21 -19.79
N ILE A 65 -28.71 18.81 -18.92
CA ILE A 65 -28.95 17.43 -18.47
C ILE A 65 -30.42 17.10 -18.64
N ASP A 66 -30.76 16.16 -19.53
CA ASP A 66 -32.08 15.59 -19.69
C ASP A 66 -32.11 14.13 -19.21
N LEU A 67 -32.73 13.88 -18.08
CA LEU A 67 -32.89 12.55 -17.47
C LEU A 67 -34.38 12.06 -17.58
N SER A 68 -35.19 12.67 -18.40
CA SER A 68 -36.62 12.33 -18.53
C SER A 68 -36.83 10.88 -19.01
N GLU A 69 -36.07 10.44 -20.03
CA GLU A 69 -36.12 9.05 -20.50
C GLU A 69 -35.55 8.05 -19.47
N VAL A 70 -34.55 8.46 -18.67
CA VAL A 70 -34.03 7.67 -17.56
C VAL A 70 -35.11 7.46 -16.50
N ARG A 71 -35.73 8.51 -16.04
CA ARG A 71 -36.82 8.49 -15.01
C ARG A 71 -38.04 7.66 -15.46
N ASN A 72 -38.37 7.71 -16.74
CA ASN A 72 -39.50 6.98 -17.34
C ASN A 72 -39.16 5.51 -17.72
N SER A 73 -37.93 5.06 -17.45
CA SER A 73 -37.52 3.68 -17.79
C SER A 73 -38.18 2.67 -16.85
N ALA A 74 -38.50 1.48 -17.40
CA ALA A 74 -39.14 0.41 -16.63
C ALA A 74 -38.28 0.03 -15.41
N GLY A 75 -38.93 -0.05 -14.25
CA GLY A 75 -38.30 -0.45 -12.99
C GLY A 75 -37.42 0.60 -12.33
N VAL A 76 -37.27 1.79 -12.90
CA VAL A 76 -36.60 2.93 -12.25
C VAL A 76 -37.50 3.48 -11.12
N ILE A 77 -36.90 3.71 -9.98
CA ILE A 77 -37.53 4.19 -8.76
C ILE A 77 -37.13 5.64 -8.49
N ASP A 78 -35.85 5.94 -8.56
CA ASP A 78 -35.31 7.27 -8.31
C ASP A 78 -34.09 7.55 -9.20
N VAL A 79 -33.85 8.84 -9.48
CA VAL A 79 -32.69 9.32 -10.22
C VAL A 79 -32.21 10.58 -9.52
N ILE A 80 -30.98 10.56 -9.03
CA ILE A 80 -30.37 11.66 -8.28
C ILE A 80 -29.23 12.33 -9.07
N THR A 81 -29.09 13.62 -8.84
CA THR A 81 -27.98 14.47 -9.28
C THR A 81 -27.33 15.12 -8.05
N VAL A 82 -26.35 15.97 -8.25
CA VAL A 82 -25.70 16.72 -7.16
C VAL A 82 -26.69 17.58 -6.37
N ASP A 83 -27.77 18.08 -7.00
CA ASP A 83 -28.79 18.93 -6.37
C ASP A 83 -29.66 18.17 -5.35
N ASP A 84 -29.62 16.84 -5.37
CA ASP A 84 -30.37 15.98 -4.46
C ASP A 84 -29.62 15.65 -3.16
N VAL A 85 -28.38 16.14 -2.99
CA VAL A 85 -27.57 15.93 -1.80
C VAL A 85 -27.97 16.88 -0.69
N PRO A 86 -28.50 16.41 0.46
CA PRO A 86 -28.99 17.29 1.53
C PRO A 86 -27.85 17.97 2.33
N GLY A 87 -26.67 17.38 2.38
CA GLY A 87 -25.52 17.85 3.14
C GLY A 87 -24.34 18.28 2.26
N HIS A 88 -23.18 17.77 2.54
CA HIS A 88 -21.96 18.14 1.81
C HIS A 88 -21.86 17.41 0.48
N ILE A 89 -21.69 18.16 -0.61
CA ILE A 89 -21.47 17.62 -1.96
C ILE A 89 -20.01 17.25 -2.22
N ASP A 90 -19.08 17.72 -1.42
CA ASP A 90 -17.64 17.48 -1.55
C ASP A 90 -17.20 16.46 -0.49
N ILE A 91 -16.82 15.28 -0.96
CA ILE A 91 -16.41 14.13 -0.14
C ILE A 91 -14.89 13.98 -0.04
N GLY A 92 -14.11 15.01 -0.42
CA GLY A 92 -12.66 14.99 -0.24
C GLY A 92 -12.27 14.68 1.20
N PRO A 93 -11.51 13.58 1.44
CA PRO A 93 -11.33 13.04 2.79
C PRO A 93 -10.38 13.89 3.65
N VAL A 94 -9.30 14.40 3.05
CA VAL A 94 -8.27 15.23 3.73
C VAL A 94 -8.39 16.68 3.28
N PHE A 95 -8.45 16.90 1.98
CA PHE A 95 -8.66 18.21 1.36
C PHE A 95 -9.89 18.16 0.47
N LYS A 96 -10.61 19.26 0.38
CA LYS A 96 -11.76 19.36 -0.50
C LYS A 96 -11.34 19.45 -1.97
N GLY A 97 -12.24 19.02 -2.88
CA GLY A 97 -12.00 18.97 -4.33
C GLY A 97 -12.57 17.73 -5.02
N ASP A 98 -13.23 16.83 -4.28
CA ASP A 98 -13.82 15.59 -4.80
C ASP A 98 -15.36 15.65 -4.67
N PRO A 99 -16.09 16.20 -5.67
CA PRO A 99 -17.54 16.20 -5.63
C PRO A 99 -18.09 14.78 -5.78
N ILE A 100 -19.10 14.42 -4.98
CA ILE A 100 -19.76 13.11 -5.00
C ILE A 100 -20.38 12.79 -6.38
N LEU A 101 -20.93 13.82 -7.04
CA LEU A 101 -21.40 13.84 -8.43
C LEU A 101 -20.96 15.15 -9.07
N ALA A 102 -20.76 15.18 -10.38
CA ALA A 102 -20.32 16.36 -11.10
C ALA A 102 -21.25 17.57 -10.85
N ASN A 103 -20.65 18.70 -10.49
CA ASN A 103 -21.36 19.96 -10.25
C ASN A 103 -20.99 20.98 -11.33
N LYS A 104 -21.71 20.99 -12.46
CA LYS A 104 -21.55 21.88 -13.62
C LYS A 104 -20.26 21.68 -14.43
N GLU A 105 -19.21 21.15 -13.85
CA GLU A 105 -17.93 20.94 -14.53
C GLU A 105 -17.59 19.45 -14.58
N ILE A 106 -17.03 19.05 -15.71
CA ILE A 106 -16.40 17.76 -15.89
C ILE A 106 -14.89 17.92 -15.77
N LEU A 107 -14.28 17.14 -14.86
CA LEU A 107 -12.89 17.25 -14.48
C LEU A 107 -12.05 16.08 -15.02
N PHE A 108 -12.69 14.94 -15.33
CA PHE A 108 -12.03 13.78 -15.93
C PHE A 108 -13.03 12.88 -16.66
N HIS A 109 -12.52 12.07 -17.60
CA HIS A 109 -13.31 11.06 -18.31
C HIS A 109 -13.69 9.92 -17.35
N GLY A 110 -14.99 9.70 -17.16
CA GLY A 110 -15.49 8.72 -16.19
C GLY A 110 -15.98 9.34 -14.87
N GLN A 111 -16.04 10.66 -14.77
CA GLN A 111 -16.61 11.32 -13.57
C GLN A 111 -18.11 11.03 -13.45
N PRO A 112 -18.58 10.57 -12.26
CA PRO A 112 -20.01 10.38 -12.00
C PRO A 112 -20.79 11.69 -12.11
N ILE A 113 -21.94 11.66 -12.85
CA ILE A 113 -22.79 12.83 -13.07
C ILE A 113 -24.14 12.65 -12.35
N PHE A 114 -24.70 11.45 -12.40
CA PHE A 114 -25.97 11.09 -11.78
C PHE A 114 -25.97 9.62 -11.37
N ALA A 115 -26.91 9.25 -10.48
CA ALA A 115 -27.14 7.86 -10.13
C ALA A 115 -28.60 7.47 -10.27
N VAL A 116 -28.85 6.21 -10.61
CA VAL A 116 -30.18 5.63 -10.86
C VAL A 116 -30.42 4.51 -9.85
N LEU A 117 -31.58 4.51 -9.21
CA LEU A 117 -32.09 3.40 -8.42
C LEU A 117 -33.17 2.66 -9.22
N ALA A 118 -33.07 1.33 -9.33
CA ALA A 118 -34.06 0.51 -10.00
C ALA A 118 -34.27 -0.82 -9.28
N THR A 119 -35.34 -1.53 -9.66
CA THR A 119 -35.72 -2.85 -9.06
C THR A 119 -34.75 -3.96 -9.39
N SER A 120 -33.84 -3.77 -10.33
CA SER A 120 -32.73 -4.71 -10.61
C SER A 120 -31.51 -4.00 -11.18
N VAL A 121 -30.34 -4.61 -11.03
CA VAL A 121 -29.07 -4.09 -11.55
C VAL A 121 -29.11 -3.89 -13.07
N ASN A 122 -29.76 -4.78 -13.82
CA ASN A 122 -29.86 -4.68 -15.27
C ASN A 122 -30.72 -3.50 -15.71
N LEU A 123 -31.86 -3.29 -15.04
CA LEU A 123 -32.73 -2.14 -15.32
C LEU A 123 -32.05 -0.81 -14.99
N ALA A 124 -31.35 -0.73 -13.85
CA ALA A 124 -30.56 0.46 -13.50
C ALA A 124 -29.50 0.79 -14.58
N ARG A 125 -28.71 -0.22 -15.01
CA ARG A 125 -27.67 -0.05 -16.02
C ARG A 125 -28.23 0.32 -17.40
N GLN A 126 -29.35 -0.27 -17.81
CA GLN A 126 -30.01 0.07 -19.06
C GLN A 126 -30.59 1.50 -19.04
N ALA A 127 -31.15 1.90 -17.91
CA ALA A 127 -31.71 3.24 -17.77
C ALA A 127 -30.63 4.33 -17.87
N VAL A 128 -29.44 4.11 -17.27
CA VAL A 128 -28.31 5.05 -17.35
C VAL A 128 -27.94 5.40 -18.79
N LEU A 129 -28.05 4.46 -19.72
CA LEU A 129 -27.68 4.66 -21.14
C LEU A 129 -28.62 5.60 -21.90
N LYS A 130 -29.78 5.99 -21.32
CA LYS A 130 -30.76 6.86 -21.94
C LYS A 130 -30.59 8.34 -21.58
N ALA A 131 -29.62 8.66 -20.73
CA ALA A 131 -29.35 10.05 -20.37
C ALA A 131 -28.84 10.84 -21.55
N LYS A 132 -29.31 12.09 -21.70
CA LYS A 132 -28.83 13.05 -22.67
C LYS A 132 -28.14 14.19 -21.91
N ILE A 133 -26.85 14.33 -22.12
CA ILE A 133 -26.03 15.31 -21.40
C ILE A 133 -25.19 16.07 -22.41
N ASP A 134 -25.45 17.37 -22.51
CA ASP A 134 -24.68 18.25 -23.35
C ASP A 134 -23.55 18.89 -22.55
N ILE A 135 -22.33 18.79 -23.07
CA ILE A 135 -21.12 19.29 -22.46
C ILE A 135 -20.35 20.11 -23.46
N ASP A 136 -20.06 21.36 -23.14
CA ASP A 136 -19.11 22.18 -23.88
C ASP A 136 -17.68 21.77 -23.48
N PRO A 137 -16.93 21.08 -24.39
CA PRO A 137 -15.62 20.58 -24.04
C PRO A 137 -14.59 21.71 -23.92
N THR A 138 -13.65 21.56 -23.00
CA THR A 138 -12.48 22.43 -22.85
C THR A 138 -11.20 21.65 -23.08
N GLU A 139 -10.10 22.35 -23.36
CA GLU A 139 -8.79 21.71 -23.52
C GLU A 139 -8.39 21.04 -22.18
N ALA A 140 -8.00 19.77 -22.29
CA ALA A 140 -7.62 18.96 -21.12
C ALA A 140 -6.10 18.98 -20.88
N CYS A 141 -5.71 19.18 -19.63
CA CYS A 141 -4.34 18.98 -19.16
C CYS A 141 -4.14 17.50 -18.79
N LEU A 142 -3.33 16.75 -19.52
CA LEU A 142 -3.20 15.29 -19.36
C LEU A 142 -1.84 14.83 -18.83
N THR A 143 -0.82 15.70 -18.88
CA THR A 143 0.56 15.32 -18.53
C THR A 143 1.13 16.22 -17.44
N VAL A 144 2.12 15.69 -16.72
CA VAL A 144 2.91 16.47 -15.73
C VAL A 144 3.54 17.68 -16.38
N SER A 145 4.12 17.52 -17.57
CA SER A 145 4.78 18.63 -18.29
C SER A 145 3.79 19.76 -18.63
N GLN A 146 2.56 19.44 -19.07
CA GLN A 146 1.50 20.43 -19.30
C GLN A 146 1.09 21.13 -18.00
N ALA A 147 0.87 20.35 -16.93
CA ALA A 147 0.50 20.91 -15.63
C ALA A 147 1.57 21.87 -15.07
N LYS A 148 2.84 21.52 -15.21
CA LYS A 148 3.96 22.42 -14.81
C LYS A 148 3.99 23.69 -15.65
N ALA A 149 3.83 23.59 -16.97
CA ALA A 149 3.81 24.76 -17.86
C ALA A 149 2.62 25.70 -17.59
N GLN A 150 1.52 25.18 -17.08
CA GLN A 150 0.32 25.93 -16.70
C GLN A 150 0.29 26.32 -15.22
N GLU A 151 1.33 25.99 -14.45
CA GLU A 151 1.38 26.15 -12.97
C GLU A 151 0.15 25.53 -12.26
N SER A 152 -0.38 24.42 -12.81
CA SER A 152 -1.56 23.74 -12.33
C SER A 152 -1.21 22.69 -11.30
N PHE A 153 -1.46 22.98 -10.02
CA PHE A 153 -1.14 22.09 -8.90
C PHE A 153 -2.38 21.89 -8.01
N VAL A 154 -2.54 20.68 -7.45
CA VAL A 154 -3.59 20.39 -6.46
C VAL A 154 -3.21 20.89 -5.07
N ARG A 155 -1.91 21.02 -4.78
CA ARG A 155 -1.35 21.52 -3.51
C ARG A 155 -0.02 22.25 -3.79
N PRO A 156 0.40 23.18 -2.90
CA PRO A 156 1.70 23.81 -3.00
C PRO A 156 2.87 22.82 -3.02
N PRO A 157 3.99 23.13 -3.65
CA PRO A 157 5.18 22.30 -3.61
C PRO A 157 5.75 22.19 -2.19
N HIS A 158 6.52 21.13 -1.95
CA HIS A 158 7.23 20.92 -0.69
C HIS A 158 8.72 20.75 -0.96
N PHE A 159 9.55 21.16 0.00
CA PHE A 159 11.00 21.21 -0.15
C PHE A 159 11.69 20.62 1.07
N MET A 160 12.77 19.86 0.84
CA MET A 160 13.69 19.37 1.86
C MET A 160 15.11 19.80 1.49
N ARG A 161 15.87 20.28 2.46
CA ARG A 161 17.23 20.77 2.24
C ARG A 161 18.16 20.28 3.33
N LYS A 162 19.36 19.85 2.93
CA LYS A 162 20.46 19.46 3.81
C LYS A 162 21.76 19.90 3.19
N GLY A 163 22.54 20.75 3.88
CA GLY A 163 23.76 21.35 3.32
C GLY A 163 23.49 22.36 2.19
N ASP A 164 24.46 22.53 1.31
CA ASP A 164 24.40 23.42 0.13
C ASP A 164 24.67 22.62 -1.15
N PHE A 165 23.60 22.14 -1.76
CA PHE A 165 23.67 21.37 -3.02
C PHE A 165 24.46 22.13 -4.10
N ALA A 166 24.15 23.39 -4.34
CA ALA A 166 24.74 24.15 -5.48
C ALA A 166 26.26 24.29 -5.38
N VAL A 167 26.75 24.60 -4.18
CA VAL A 167 28.19 24.74 -3.92
C VAL A 167 28.86 23.36 -4.06
N GLN A 168 28.32 22.33 -3.42
CA GLN A 168 28.95 21.01 -3.40
C GLN A 168 28.88 20.33 -4.78
N TYR A 169 27.78 20.50 -5.51
CA TYR A 169 27.65 20.00 -6.88
C TYR A 169 28.68 20.60 -7.82
N ALA A 170 28.86 21.93 -7.77
CA ALA A 170 29.86 22.63 -8.59
C ALA A 170 31.31 22.20 -8.30
N GLN A 171 31.60 21.74 -7.08
CA GLN A 171 32.93 21.25 -6.66
C GLN A 171 33.12 19.75 -6.92
N SER A 172 32.08 19.00 -7.25
CA SER A 172 32.15 17.57 -7.47
C SER A 172 32.97 17.24 -8.73
N LEU A 173 33.80 16.21 -8.64
CA LEU A 173 34.69 15.78 -9.75
C LEU A 173 33.88 15.31 -10.98
N HIS A 174 32.81 14.59 -10.74
CA HIS A 174 31.89 14.12 -11.76
C HIS A 174 30.47 14.60 -11.47
N GLN A 175 29.75 14.90 -12.53
CA GLN A 175 28.37 15.35 -12.49
C GLN A 175 27.55 14.52 -13.49
N LEU A 176 26.34 14.12 -13.11
CA LEU A 176 25.36 13.46 -13.95
C LEU A 176 23.96 14.03 -13.68
N SER A 177 23.13 13.98 -14.70
CA SER A 177 21.70 14.25 -14.59
C SER A 177 20.91 13.17 -15.31
N GLY A 178 19.68 12.93 -14.87
CA GLY A 178 18.81 11.97 -15.50
C GLY A 178 17.34 12.31 -15.28
N GLU A 179 16.49 11.73 -16.15
CA GLU A 179 15.04 11.81 -16.06
C GLU A 179 14.48 10.38 -16.00
N LEU A 180 13.42 10.19 -15.22
CA LEU A 180 12.75 8.91 -15.09
C LEU A 180 11.25 9.09 -15.23
N LYS A 181 10.66 8.48 -16.26
CA LYS A 181 9.22 8.39 -16.44
C LYS A 181 8.72 7.10 -15.80
N ILE A 182 7.79 7.25 -14.87
CA ILE A 182 7.26 6.18 -14.02
C ILE A 182 5.76 6.10 -14.25
N GLY A 183 5.29 5.00 -14.83
CA GLY A 183 3.87 4.76 -15.08
C GLY A 183 3.09 4.53 -13.78
N GLY A 184 1.78 4.78 -13.87
CA GLY A 184 0.83 4.37 -12.83
C GLY A 184 0.64 2.87 -12.77
N GLN A 185 -0.25 2.42 -11.84
CA GLN A 185 -0.62 1.01 -11.70
C GLN A 185 -2.07 0.91 -11.25
N GLU A 186 -2.82 -0.03 -11.83
CA GLU A 186 -4.18 -0.38 -11.40
C GLU A 186 -4.13 -1.31 -10.20
N HIS A 187 -4.99 -1.10 -9.20
CA HIS A 187 -5.06 -1.96 -8.01
C HIS A 187 -5.46 -3.39 -8.34
N MET A 188 -6.31 -3.56 -9.31
CA MET A 188 -6.79 -4.84 -9.82
C MET A 188 -7.28 -5.80 -8.73
N TYR A 189 -7.84 -5.25 -7.61
CA TYR A 189 -8.48 -6.04 -6.58
C TYR A 189 -9.59 -6.91 -7.18
N LEU A 190 -9.74 -8.16 -6.74
CA LEU A 190 -10.73 -9.08 -7.30
C LEU A 190 -12.17 -8.66 -6.98
N GLU A 191 -12.45 -8.28 -5.73
CA GLU A 191 -13.70 -7.63 -5.35
C GLU A 191 -13.65 -6.16 -5.75
N GLY A 192 -14.51 -5.75 -6.71
CA GLY A 192 -14.65 -4.35 -7.12
C GLY A 192 -15.26 -3.47 -6.02
N GLN A 193 -15.48 -2.20 -6.34
CA GLN A 193 -16.19 -1.27 -5.44
C GLN A 193 -17.64 -1.72 -5.29
N VAL A 194 -18.06 -1.97 -4.04
CA VAL A 194 -19.38 -2.45 -3.69
C VAL A 194 -19.81 -1.95 -2.32
N SER A 195 -21.08 -1.52 -2.21
CA SER A 195 -21.69 -1.10 -0.96
C SER A 195 -23.15 -1.53 -0.91
N LEU A 196 -23.63 -1.95 0.27
CA LEU A 196 -25.02 -2.24 0.57
C LEU A 196 -25.45 -1.38 1.75
N ALA A 197 -26.31 -0.40 1.50
CA ALA A 197 -26.85 0.52 2.50
C ALA A 197 -28.26 0.10 2.90
N ILE A 198 -28.52 0.01 4.20
CA ILE A 198 -29.80 -0.44 4.78
C ILE A 198 -30.27 0.63 5.77
N PRO A 199 -31.39 1.32 5.51
CA PRO A 199 -31.97 2.22 6.48
C PRO A 199 -32.53 1.42 7.67
N GLU A 200 -32.31 1.93 8.88
CA GLU A 200 -32.78 1.36 10.13
C GLU A 200 -33.69 2.35 10.88
N GLU A 201 -34.32 1.88 11.95
CA GLU A 201 -35.16 2.72 12.82
C GLU A 201 -34.40 3.99 13.30
N GLN A 202 -35.15 5.07 13.57
CA GLN A 202 -34.64 6.34 14.09
C GLN A 202 -33.65 7.05 13.15
N ASP A 203 -33.85 6.97 11.85
CA ASP A 203 -32.98 7.56 10.81
C ASP A 203 -31.51 7.07 10.88
N ARG A 204 -31.31 5.84 11.30
CA ARG A 204 -29.99 5.19 11.28
C ARG A 204 -29.74 4.56 9.93
N MET A 205 -28.45 4.39 9.62
CA MET A 205 -28.00 3.77 8.39
C MET A 205 -26.94 2.72 8.69
N LEU A 206 -27.21 1.46 8.34
CA LEU A 206 -26.22 0.38 8.32
C LEU A 206 -25.65 0.24 6.92
N VAL A 207 -24.33 0.27 6.78
CA VAL A 207 -23.66 0.16 5.48
C VAL A 207 -22.60 -0.94 5.53
N TYR A 208 -22.79 -1.96 4.69
CA TYR A 208 -21.73 -2.90 4.35
C TYR A 208 -20.96 -2.36 3.16
N THR A 209 -19.65 -2.19 3.30
CA THR A 209 -18.80 -1.68 2.21
C THR A 209 -17.40 -2.29 2.21
N SER A 210 -16.84 -2.46 1.03
CA SER A 210 -15.47 -2.94 0.87
C SER A 210 -14.51 -1.74 0.97
N SER A 211 -14.09 -1.40 2.22
CA SER A 211 -13.25 -0.24 2.51
C SER A 211 -12.13 -0.54 3.50
N GLN A 212 -10.96 0.07 3.29
CA GLN A 212 -9.83 0.06 4.23
C GLN A 212 -10.03 1.05 5.39
N HIS A 213 -11.02 1.96 5.30
CA HIS A 213 -11.24 3.03 6.27
C HIS A 213 -12.73 3.19 6.63
N PRO A 214 -13.32 2.22 7.35
CA PRO A 214 -14.76 2.28 7.74
C PRO A 214 -15.15 3.57 8.47
N SER A 215 -14.29 4.13 9.34
CA SER A 215 -14.56 5.36 10.07
C SER A 215 -14.65 6.60 9.19
N GLU A 216 -13.87 6.68 8.11
CA GLU A 216 -13.97 7.76 7.12
C GLU A 216 -15.25 7.64 6.30
N VAL A 217 -15.56 6.42 5.85
CA VAL A 217 -16.84 6.15 5.16
C VAL A 217 -18.03 6.56 6.04
N GLN A 218 -18.01 6.20 7.33
CA GLN A 218 -19.02 6.63 8.31
C GLN A 218 -19.17 8.17 8.36
N LYS A 219 -18.03 8.87 8.44
CA LYS A 219 -17.99 10.34 8.48
C LYS A 219 -18.59 10.95 7.22
N LEU A 220 -18.12 10.50 6.05
CA LEU A 220 -18.54 11.08 4.77
C LEU A 220 -20.02 10.78 4.47
N ILE A 221 -20.55 9.61 4.82
CA ILE A 221 -22.00 9.33 4.74
C ILE A 221 -22.79 10.29 5.64
N ALA A 222 -22.33 10.50 6.87
CA ALA A 222 -23.01 11.40 7.79
C ALA A 222 -23.00 12.86 7.28
N GLU A 223 -21.88 13.31 6.69
CA GLU A 223 -21.77 14.64 6.07
C GLU A 223 -22.66 14.78 4.83
N VAL A 224 -22.75 13.76 3.96
CA VAL A 224 -23.61 13.76 2.76
C VAL A 224 -25.10 13.76 3.13
N LEU A 225 -25.48 13.00 4.17
CA LEU A 225 -26.89 12.91 4.62
C LEU A 225 -27.30 14.01 5.59
N ASP A 226 -26.39 14.88 6.02
CA ASP A 226 -26.60 15.91 7.08
C ASP A 226 -27.12 15.30 8.39
N ILE A 227 -26.56 14.19 8.84
CA ILE A 227 -26.91 13.51 10.09
C ILE A 227 -25.66 13.36 10.99
N LYS A 228 -25.90 12.98 12.26
CA LYS A 228 -24.81 12.77 13.21
C LYS A 228 -24.09 11.43 12.98
N LEU A 229 -22.77 11.38 13.20
CA LEU A 229 -21.94 10.20 12.99
C LEU A 229 -22.49 8.92 13.62
N HIS A 230 -22.99 8.99 14.86
CA HIS A 230 -23.52 7.84 15.60
C HIS A 230 -24.80 7.23 14.97
N LYS A 231 -25.41 7.91 14.00
CA LYS A 231 -26.53 7.39 13.21
C LYS A 231 -26.09 6.45 12.09
N VAL A 232 -24.80 6.45 11.72
CA VAL A 232 -24.24 5.61 10.67
C VAL A 232 -23.38 4.52 11.28
N VAL A 233 -23.59 3.28 10.89
CA VAL A 233 -22.75 2.13 11.22
C VAL A 233 -22.18 1.56 9.94
N VAL A 234 -20.86 1.46 9.86
CA VAL A 234 -20.16 0.80 8.76
C VAL A 234 -19.62 -0.53 9.24
N ASP A 235 -19.89 -1.60 8.51
CA ASP A 235 -19.46 -2.98 8.82
C ASP A 235 -18.67 -3.57 7.66
N MET A 236 -17.49 -4.10 7.95
CA MET A 236 -16.61 -4.73 6.98
C MET A 236 -15.95 -5.99 7.57
N ARG A 237 -16.31 -7.17 7.05
CA ARG A 237 -15.74 -8.44 7.53
C ARG A 237 -14.40 -8.76 6.89
N ARG A 238 -14.32 -8.70 5.56
CA ARG A 238 -13.12 -8.89 4.74
C ARG A 238 -13.28 -8.25 3.38
N MET A 239 -12.17 -7.90 2.76
CA MET A 239 -12.12 -7.40 1.38
C MET A 239 -11.44 -8.40 0.46
N GLY A 240 -11.90 -8.49 -0.78
CA GLY A 240 -11.23 -9.20 -1.88
C GLY A 240 -10.09 -8.40 -2.50
N GLY A 241 -9.17 -7.93 -1.64
CA GLY A 241 -8.08 -7.03 -2.00
C GLY A 241 -8.43 -5.54 -1.82
N GLY A 242 -7.44 -4.74 -1.49
CA GLY A 242 -7.56 -3.29 -1.35
C GLY A 242 -6.34 -2.57 -1.93
N PHE A 243 -5.14 -2.92 -1.46
CA PHE A 243 -3.84 -2.42 -1.93
C PHE A 243 -3.67 -0.89 -1.85
N GLY A 244 -4.53 -0.18 -1.12
CA GLY A 244 -4.66 1.26 -1.07
C GLY A 244 -5.83 1.84 -1.87
N GLY A 245 -6.35 1.11 -2.87
CA GLY A 245 -7.43 1.56 -3.74
C GLY A 245 -8.82 1.61 -3.09
N LYS A 246 -8.93 1.18 -1.84
CA LYS A 246 -10.16 1.25 -1.04
C LYS A 246 -9.94 2.02 0.26
N GLU A 247 -8.88 2.82 0.33
CA GLU A 247 -8.63 3.68 1.48
C GLU A 247 -9.62 4.85 1.49
N THR A 248 -9.67 5.65 0.44
CA THR A 248 -10.60 6.77 0.25
C THR A 248 -11.66 6.51 -0.80
N GLN A 249 -11.30 5.84 -1.90
CA GLN A 249 -12.12 5.69 -3.10
C GLN A 249 -13.42 4.90 -2.90
N ALA A 250 -13.53 4.10 -1.83
CA ALA A 250 -14.76 3.36 -1.50
C ALA A 250 -15.89 4.27 -0.99
N ALA A 251 -15.55 5.43 -0.42
CA ALA A 251 -16.51 6.31 0.24
C ALA A 251 -17.55 6.88 -0.72
N GLN A 252 -17.17 7.24 -1.95
CA GLN A 252 -18.11 7.80 -2.95
C GLN A 252 -19.28 6.85 -3.22
N TRP A 253 -18.99 5.58 -3.41
CA TRP A 253 -20.00 4.56 -3.73
C TRP A 253 -20.88 4.23 -2.54
N ALA A 254 -20.31 4.22 -1.34
CA ALA A 254 -21.05 4.05 -0.09
C ALA A 254 -21.97 5.25 0.18
N CYS A 255 -21.51 6.47 -0.05
CA CYS A 255 -22.31 7.69 0.07
C CYS A 255 -23.50 7.71 -0.91
N LEU A 256 -23.28 7.34 -2.18
CA LEU A 256 -24.36 7.25 -3.17
C LEU A 256 -25.40 6.18 -2.82
N ALA A 257 -24.97 5.01 -2.36
CA ALA A 257 -25.86 3.94 -1.91
C ALA A 257 -26.67 4.40 -0.69
N ALA A 258 -26.04 5.03 0.30
CA ALA A 258 -26.69 5.55 1.50
C ALA A 258 -27.67 6.68 1.19
N LEU A 259 -27.32 7.60 0.27
CA LEU A 259 -28.21 8.68 -0.16
C LEU A 259 -29.49 8.14 -0.80
N LEU A 260 -29.36 7.21 -1.74
CA LEU A 260 -30.50 6.57 -2.39
C LEU A 260 -31.35 5.76 -1.39
N ALA A 261 -30.70 5.05 -0.45
CA ALA A 261 -31.38 4.30 0.60
C ALA A 261 -32.17 5.21 1.56
N SER A 262 -31.58 6.31 1.98
CA SER A 262 -32.21 7.30 2.86
C SER A 262 -33.43 7.95 2.21
N ARG A 263 -33.31 8.37 0.95
CA ARG A 263 -34.42 9.04 0.20
C ARG A 263 -35.60 8.12 -0.02
N ASN A 264 -35.38 6.86 -0.30
CA ASN A 264 -36.41 5.90 -0.71
C ASN A 264 -36.83 4.94 0.42
N GLN A 265 -36.20 4.98 1.58
CA GLN A 265 -36.45 4.13 2.74
C GLN A 265 -36.44 2.63 2.39
N VAL A 266 -35.50 2.22 1.53
CA VAL A 266 -35.25 0.84 1.08
C VAL A 266 -33.78 0.49 1.14
N ALA A 267 -33.45 -0.79 1.23
CA ALA A 267 -32.08 -1.25 1.08
C ALA A 267 -31.59 -1.00 -0.35
N VAL A 268 -30.37 -0.48 -0.49
CA VAL A 268 -29.77 -0.16 -1.80
C VAL A 268 -28.38 -0.80 -1.92
N LYS A 269 -28.20 -1.61 -2.97
CA LYS A 269 -26.91 -2.15 -3.36
C LYS A 269 -26.36 -1.43 -4.57
N LEU A 270 -25.14 -0.89 -4.46
CA LEU A 270 -24.38 -0.29 -5.55
C LEU A 270 -23.11 -1.11 -5.76
N ARG A 271 -22.93 -1.63 -6.97
CA ARG A 271 -21.73 -2.36 -7.39
C ARG A 271 -21.27 -1.88 -8.76
N LEU A 272 -20.03 -1.41 -8.85
CA LEU A 272 -19.44 -1.00 -10.12
C LEU A 272 -19.07 -2.22 -10.97
N PRO A 273 -19.42 -2.23 -12.28
CA PRO A 273 -18.79 -3.14 -13.22
C PRO A 273 -17.29 -2.87 -13.31
N ARG A 274 -16.47 -3.90 -13.55
CA ARG A 274 -15.00 -3.77 -13.60
C ARG A 274 -14.50 -2.61 -14.47
N MET A 275 -15.06 -2.44 -15.67
CA MET A 275 -14.63 -1.37 -16.55
C MET A 275 -14.94 0.02 -16.00
N GLN A 276 -16.09 0.19 -15.33
CA GLN A 276 -16.44 1.46 -14.69
C GLN A 276 -15.59 1.70 -13.44
N ASP A 277 -15.31 0.66 -12.65
CA ASP A 277 -14.43 0.71 -11.49
C ASP A 277 -13.04 1.20 -11.92
N MET A 278 -12.42 0.54 -12.91
CA MET A 278 -11.12 0.95 -13.44
C MET A 278 -11.12 2.35 -14.06
N GLN A 279 -12.25 2.85 -14.58
CA GLN A 279 -12.36 4.16 -15.20
C GLN A 279 -12.58 5.28 -14.19
N ALA A 280 -13.37 5.02 -13.14
CA ALA A 280 -13.87 6.04 -12.21
C ALA A 280 -13.12 6.08 -10.88
N THR A 281 -12.19 5.16 -10.62
CA THR A 281 -11.41 5.12 -9.37
C THR A 281 -9.95 5.46 -9.60
N GLY A 282 -9.30 5.99 -8.54
CA GLY A 282 -7.90 6.39 -8.57
C GLY A 282 -6.93 5.23 -8.78
N LYS A 283 -5.72 5.55 -9.22
CA LYS A 283 -4.62 4.63 -9.53
C LYS A 283 -3.37 4.99 -8.73
N ARG A 284 -2.34 4.12 -8.74
CA ARG A 284 -0.99 4.56 -8.36
C ARG A 284 -0.62 5.76 -9.23
N HIS A 285 -0.14 6.81 -8.61
CA HIS A 285 0.31 8.02 -9.29
C HIS A 285 1.40 7.71 -10.33
N PRO A 286 1.24 8.13 -11.60
CA PRO A 286 2.38 8.29 -12.50
C PRO A 286 3.29 9.42 -12.02
N PHE A 287 4.61 9.29 -12.22
CA PHE A 287 5.59 10.31 -11.88
C PHE A 287 6.52 10.62 -13.05
N GLU A 288 7.00 11.86 -13.12
CA GLU A 288 8.10 12.28 -13.98
C GLU A 288 9.16 12.92 -13.09
N ASN A 289 10.19 12.14 -12.73
CA ASN A 289 11.21 12.57 -11.80
C ASN A 289 12.50 12.95 -12.52
N ARG A 290 13.26 13.90 -11.95
CA ARG A 290 14.56 14.31 -12.43
C ARG A 290 15.56 14.26 -11.29
N TYR A 291 16.82 14.00 -11.62
CA TYR A 291 17.91 14.11 -10.66
C TYR A 291 19.15 14.75 -11.27
N GLU A 292 19.92 15.41 -10.40
CA GLU A 292 21.28 15.84 -10.64
C GLU A 292 22.13 15.31 -9.49
N VAL A 293 23.30 14.73 -9.79
CA VAL A 293 24.18 14.14 -8.79
C VAL A 293 25.63 14.48 -9.06
N GLY A 294 26.30 14.97 -8.02
CA GLY A 294 27.75 15.18 -7.98
C GLY A 294 28.43 14.09 -7.16
N PHE A 295 29.52 13.51 -7.67
CA PHE A 295 30.23 12.42 -7.01
C PHE A 295 31.75 12.45 -7.28
N ASP A 296 32.50 11.72 -6.45
CA ASP A 296 33.95 11.61 -6.56
C ASP A 296 34.41 10.48 -7.53
N LYS A 297 35.71 10.28 -7.64
CA LYS A 297 36.32 9.25 -8.50
C LYS A 297 35.95 7.81 -8.13
N LEU A 298 35.44 7.56 -6.93
CA LEU A 298 35.00 6.26 -6.44
C LEU A 298 33.47 6.09 -6.54
N GLY A 299 32.75 7.08 -7.06
CA GLY A 299 31.31 7.10 -7.14
C GLY A 299 30.63 7.41 -5.81
N VAL A 300 31.34 7.99 -4.85
CA VAL A 300 30.74 8.43 -3.58
C VAL A 300 29.99 9.75 -3.82
N ILE A 301 28.69 9.75 -3.55
CA ILE A 301 27.81 10.88 -3.73
C ILE A 301 28.19 12.00 -2.76
N GLN A 302 28.34 13.21 -3.29
CA GLN A 302 28.68 14.43 -2.57
C GLN A 302 27.53 15.42 -2.54
N ALA A 303 26.77 15.51 -3.64
CA ALA A 303 25.63 16.41 -3.76
C ALA A 303 24.52 15.77 -4.60
N THR A 304 23.25 16.02 -4.24
CA THR A 304 22.10 15.47 -4.97
C THR A 304 20.95 16.48 -5.01
N HIS A 305 20.41 16.72 -6.20
CA HIS A 305 19.11 17.36 -6.38
C HIS A 305 18.13 16.34 -6.95
N VAL A 306 16.94 16.27 -6.36
CA VAL A 306 15.86 15.40 -6.86
C VAL A 306 14.59 16.23 -6.99
N GLU A 307 14.05 16.25 -8.19
CA GLU A 307 12.76 16.85 -8.50
C GLU A 307 11.72 15.73 -8.70
N ILE A 308 10.74 15.68 -7.82
CA ILE A 308 9.68 14.67 -7.81
C ILE A 308 8.37 15.30 -8.29
N ASN A 309 7.85 14.86 -9.41
CA ASN A 309 6.65 15.41 -10.03
C ASN A 309 5.58 14.33 -10.14
N GLY A 310 4.59 14.36 -9.22
CA GLY A 310 3.46 13.44 -9.22
C GLY A 310 2.31 13.94 -10.08
N ASN A 311 1.79 13.10 -10.98
CA ASN A 311 0.49 13.31 -11.60
C ASN A 311 -0.60 12.96 -10.58
N CYS A 312 -1.34 13.96 -10.09
CA CYS A 312 -2.32 13.78 -9.01
C CYS A 312 -3.75 13.54 -9.52
N GLY A 313 -4.00 13.71 -10.81
CA GLY A 313 -5.35 13.78 -11.32
C GLY A 313 -6.02 15.12 -10.99
N HIS A 314 -7.36 15.14 -10.92
CA HIS A 314 -8.12 16.39 -10.83
C HIS A 314 -8.18 16.98 -9.41
N SER A 315 -8.01 16.18 -8.36
CA SER A 315 -8.16 16.58 -6.95
C SER A 315 -6.97 16.16 -6.07
N PRO A 316 -6.85 16.70 -4.85
CA PRO A 316 -5.79 16.33 -3.93
C PRO A 316 -5.85 14.88 -3.46
N ASP A 317 -7.03 14.33 -3.12
CA ASP A 317 -7.18 13.04 -2.43
C ASP A 317 -6.07 12.82 -1.38
N LEU A 318 -5.20 11.84 -1.57
CA LEU A 318 -4.03 11.55 -0.73
C LEU A 318 -2.70 12.02 -1.35
N SER A 319 -2.74 12.69 -2.50
CA SER A 319 -1.55 13.02 -3.32
C SER A 319 -0.51 13.83 -2.56
N ASP A 320 -0.93 14.73 -1.65
CA ASP A 320 0.01 15.57 -0.89
C ASP A 320 0.97 14.71 -0.05
N ALA A 321 0.43 13.76 0.71
CA ALA A 321 1.21 12.83 1.53
C ALA A 321 1.98 11.80 0.70
N ILE A 322 1.44 11.39 -0.48
CA ILE A 322 2.09 10.44 -1.40
C ILE A 322 3.34 11.03 -2.01
N VAL A 323 3.30 12.29 -2.47
CA VAL A 323 4.48 12.99 -2.99
C VAL A 323 5.48 13.24 -1.86
N ASP A 324 5.04 13.65 -0.66
CA ASP A 324 5.93 13.76 0.50
C ASP A 324 6.65 12.43 0.80
N ARG A 325 5.93 11.30 0.75
CA ARG A 325 6.54 9.99 1.00
C ARG A 325 7.53 9.57 -0.09
N ALA A 326 7.29 9.96 -1.34
CA ALA A 326 8.28 9.78 -2.41
C ALA A 326 9.56 10.57 -2.12
N MET A 327 9.43 11.81 -1.63
CA MET A 327 10.57 12.63 -1.21
C MET A 327 11.35 12.00 -0.04
N PHE A 328 10.65 11.43 0.98
CA PHE A 328 11.29 10.75 2.11
C PHE A 328 12.05 9.49 1.71
N HIS A 329 11.70 8.84 0.60
CA HIS A 329 12.28 7.56 0.19
C HIS A 329 13.17 7.66 -1.05
N CYS A 330 13.39 8.86 -1.62
CA CYS A 330 14.32 9.03 -2.74
C CYS A 330 15.79 8.81 -2.36
N ASP A 331 16.08 8.68 -1.06
CA ASP A 331 17.37 8.28 -0.53
C ASP A 331 17.58 6.75 -0.49
N ASN A 332 16.49 5.97 -0.48
CA ASN A 332 16.52 4.54 -0.21
C ASN A 332 17.44 4.24 1.00
N THR A 333 18.51 3.47 0.81
CA THR A 333 19.51 3.14 1.84
C THR A 333 20.80 3.97 1.73
N TYR A 334 20.79 5.02 0.91
CA TYR A 334 21.99 5.75 0.51
C TYR A 334 22.07 7.14 1.11
N TYR A 335 23.30 7.53 1.48
CA TYR A 335 23.60 8.87 1.92
C TYR A 335 23.79 9.81 0.70
N LEU A 336 22.92 10.77 0.55
CA LEU A 336 22.86 11.64 -0.64
C LEU A 336 23.78 12.87 -0.60
N GLY A 337 24.64 13.00 0.44
CA GLY A 337 25.47 14.19 0.59
C GLY A 337 24.66 15.46 0.90
N ASP A 338 25.10 16.60 0.39
CA ASP A 338 24.35 17.85 0.41
C ASP A 338 23.18 17.73 -0.55
N SER A 339 21.95 17.85 -0.05
CA SER A 339 20.78 17.49 -0.84
C SER A 339 19.70 18.57 -0.88
N TYR A 340 19.12 18.74 -2.06
CA TYR A 340 17.92 19.52 -2.30
C TYR A 340 16.87 18.64 -2.96
N ILE A 341 15.73 18.45 -2.31
CA ILE A 341 14.65 17.58 -2.79
C ILE A 341 13.39 18.42 -2.86
N GLU A 342 12.74 18.42 -4.00
CA GLU A 342 11.50 19.15 -4.22
C GLU A 342 10.40 18.22 -4.77
N GLY A 343 9.16 18.45 -4.31
CA GLY A 343 8.00 17.65 -4.70
C GLY A 343 6.87 18.52 -5.21
N HIS A 344 6.36 18.23 -6.41
CA HIS A 344 5.28 18.93 -7.08
C HIS A 344 4.05 18.04 -7.25
N ARG A 345 2.87 18.59 -6.94
CA ARG A 345 1.56 17.91 -6.99
C ARG A 345 0.81 18.40 -8.21
N CYS A 346 1.16 17.86 -9.38
CA CYS A 346 0.66 18.30 -10.67
C CYS A 346 -0.80 17.93 -10.86
N ARG A 347 -1.68 18.92 -11.15
CA ARG A 347 -3.10 18.73 -11.41
C ARG A 347 -3.31 18.43 -12.90
N THR A 348 -4.06 17.38 -13.18
CA THR A 348 -4.42 16.99 -14.55
C THR A 348 -5.90 16.66 -14.65
N ASN A 349 -6.42 16.52 -15.88
CA ASN A 349 -7.78 16.07 -16.12
C ASN A 349 -7.88 14.53 -16.20
N GLN A 350 -7.24 13.86 -15.25
CA GLN A 350 -7.39 12.42 -15.01
C GLN A 350 -8.16 12.20 -13.71
N VAL A 351 -8.64 10.97 -13.48
CA VAL A 351 -9.20 10.57 -12.18
C VAL A 351 -8.17 10.89 -11.08
N SER A 352 -8.65 11.29 -9.90
CA SER A 352 -7.74 11.53 -8.77
C SER A 352 -6.97 10.26 -8.43
N HIS A 353 -5.65 10.32 -8.63
CA HIS A 353 -4.80 9.21 -8.24
C HIS A 353 -4.75 9.11 -6.70
N THR A 354 -4.60 7.90 -6.19
CA THR A 354 -4.79 7.61 -4.78
C THR A 354 -3.70 6.71 -4.21
N ALA A 355 -3.86 6.30 -2.95
CA ALA A 355 -2.97 5.36 -2.29
C ALA A 355 -2.81 4.06 -3.09
N TYR A 356 -1.61 3.57 -3.14
CA TYR A 356 -1.26 2.23 -3.61
C TYR A 356 -0.07 1.73 -2.80
N ARG A 357 0.01 0.41 -2.53
CA ARG A 357 1.05 -0.27 -1.75
C ARG A 357 2.42 0.40 -1.90
N GLY A 358 2.99 0.94 -0.81
CA GLY A 358 4.20 1.76 -0.78
C GLY A 358 3.98 3.28 -0.79
N PHE A 359 2.79 3.79 -1.14
CA PHE A 359 2.31 5.17 -0.94
C PHE A 359 3.30 6.25 -1.42
N GLY A 360 3.82 6.16 -2.65
CA GLY A 360 4.84 7.10 -3.18
C GLY A 360 6.28 6.65 -2.94
N GLY A 361 6.54 5.85 -1.90
CA GLY A 361 7.87 5.29 -1.63
C GLY A 361 8.51 4.58 -2.83
N PRO A 362 7.79 3.71 -3.57
CA PRO A 362 8.33 3.07 -4.76
C PRO A 362 8.82 4.04 -5.82
N GLN A 363 8.04 5.10 -6.10
CA GLN A 363 8.37 6.11 -7.10
C GLN A 363 9.53 7.02 -6.69
N GLY A 364 9.73 7.22 -5.38
CA GLY A 364 10.92 7.90 -4.86
C GLY A 364 12.16 7.00 -4.90
N MET A 365 12.03 5.78 -4.38
CA MET A 365 13.15 4.86 -4.20
C MET A 365 13.81 4.45 -5.53
N ILE A 366 13.03 4.25 -6.59
CA ILE A 366 13.57 3.86 -7.90
C ILE A 366 14.48 4.95 -8.52
N VAL A 367 14.33 6.23 -8.11
CA VAL A 367 15.22 7.30 -8.55
C VAL A 367 16.64 7.08 -8.01
N ALA A 368 16.77 6.68 -6.74
CA ALA A 368 18.08 6.35 -6.17
C ALA A 368 18.75 5.19 -6.92
N GLU A 369 17.99 4.14 -7.23
CA GLU A 369 18.52 2.99 -7.96
C GLU A 369 18.97 3.36 -9.39
N ALA A 370 18.18 4.20 -10.09
CA ALA A 370 18.53 4.73 -11.41
C ALA A 370 19.82 5.56 -11.36
N MET A 371 19.94 6.42 -10.36
CA MET A 371 21.10 7.29 -10.14
C MET A 371 22.38 6.47 -9.87
N LEU A 372 22.31 5.48 -8.98
CA LEU A 372 23.46 4.63 -8.65
C LEU A 372 23.90 3.75 -9.85
N ASP A 373 22.94 3.24 -10.64
CA ASP A 373 23.26 2.54 -11.90
C ASP A 373 23.99 3.47 -12.88
N ALA A 374 23.50 4.69 -13.08
CA ALA A 374 24.13 5.67 -13.98
C ALA A 374 25.57 6.03 -13.55
N ILE A 375 25.80 6.21 -12.24
CA ILE A 375 27.14 6.41 -11.68
C ILE A 375 28.04 5.20 -11.99
N ALA A 376 27.56 3.99 -11.75
CA ALA A 376 28.32 2.78 -12.00
C ALA A 376 28.74 2.64 -13.49
N ARG A 377 27.81 2.90 -14.41
CA ARG A 377 28.09 2.88 -15.87
C ARG A 377 29.12 3.95 -16.26
N LYS A 378 29.00 5.16 -15.70
CA LYS A 378 29.95 6.25 -15.93
C LYS A 378 31.39 5.90 -15.51
N LEU A 379 31.54 5.12 -14.44
CA LEU A 379 32.83 4.71 -13.89
C LEU A 379 33.34 3.36 -14.44
N GLY A 380 32.49 2.59 -15.14
CA GLY A 380 32.80 1.22 -15.56
C GLY A 380 32.89 0.23 -14.41
N GLU A 381 32.20 0.54 -13.30
CA GLU A 381 32.19 -0.25 -12.07
C GLU A 381 30.93 -1.15 -11.99
N ASP A 382 30.99 -2.18 -11.17
CA ASP A 382 29.78 -2.97 -10.84
C ASP A 382 28.80 -2.13 -10.01
N PRO A 383 27.49 -2.10 -10.35
CA PRO A 383 26.52 -1.31 -9.61
C PRO A 383 26.43 -1.63 -8.11
N LEU A 384 26.61 -2.90 -7.70
CA LEU A 384 26.62 -3.26 -6.29
C LEU A 384 27.81 -2.62 -5.55
N THR A 385 28.97 -2.52 -6.20
CA THR A 385 30.15 -1.87 -5.61
C THR A 385 29.87 -0.39 -5.32
N VAL A 386 29.24 0.32 -6.26
CA VAL A 386 28.85 1.74 -6.08
C VAL A 386 27.80 1.88 -5.00
N ARG A 387 26.80 0.99 -4.95
CA ARG A 387 25.77 0.96 -3.88
C ARG A 387 26.41 0.81 -2.51
N LEU A 388 27.32 -0.15 -2.33
CA LEU A 388 27.99 -0.41 -1.04
C LEU A 388 28.78 0.81 -0.53
N ARG A 389 29.40 1.59 -1.42
CA ARG A 389 30.15 2.81 -1.05
C ARG A 389 29.24 3.96 -0.60
N ASN A 390 27.97 3.93 -0.97
CA ASN A 390 27.02 5.01 -0.71
C ASN A 390 26.03 4.72 0.42
N LEU A 391 26.09 3.54 1.06
CA LEU A 391 25.20 3.20 2.18
C LEU A 391 25.32 4.21 3.32
N TYR A 392 24.22 4.38 4.06
CA TYR A 392 24.28 4.98 5.38
C TYR A 392 25.21 4.19 6.29
N ASP A 393 26.02 4.88 7.10
CA ASP A 393 26.87 4.27 8.13
C ASP A 393 26.37 4.60 9.55
N ASP A 394 27.03 4.10 10.57
CA ASP A 394 26.62 4.28 11.95
C ASP A 394 27.27 5.52 12.64
N GLN A 395 28.09 6.30 11.91
CA GLN A 395 28.90 7.38 12.52
C GLN A 395 28.62 8.76 11.97
N GLN A 396 28.94 9.01 10.69
CA GLN A 396 28.90 10.35 10.10
C GLN A 396 27.87 10.48 8.98
N ARG A 397 27.68 9.40 8.21
CA ARG A 397 26.73 9.32 7.09
C ARG A 397 25.45 8.60 7.51
N ASN A 398 24.82 9.04 8.61
CA ASN A 398 23.69 8.34 9.24
C ASN A 398 22.41 9.19 9.32
N THR A 399 22.39 10.37 8.74
CA THR A 399 21.24 11.29 8.81
C THR A 399 20.61 11.47 7.45
N THR A 400 19.29 11.24 7.36
CA THR A 400 18.48 11.41 6.15
C THR A 400 18.41 12.88 5.71
N PRO A 401 17.97 13.18 4.48
CA PRO A 401 17.71 14.56 4.03
C PRO A 401 16.72 15.35 4.91
N TYR A 402 15.79 14.62 5.56
CA TYR A 402 14.78 15.19 6.47
C TYR A 402 15.19 15.14 7.96
N GLY A 403 16.47 14.96 8.26
CA GLY A 403 17.04 15.09 9.60
C GLY A 403 16.84 13.90 10.55
N MET A 404 16.23 12.81 10.11
CA MET A 404 16.10 11.59 10.91
C MET A 404 17.41 10.79 10.92
N VAL A 405 17.88 10.41 12.09
CA VAL A 405 19.01 9.48 12.23
C VAL A 405 18.55 8.07 11.83
N VAL A 406 19.32 7.39 10.98
CA VAL A 406 19.12 5.99 10.59
C VAL A 406 19.73 5.11 11.66
N GLU A 407 18.95 4.85 12.71
CA GLU A 407 19.33 3.99 13.83
C GLU A 407 19.19 2.51 13.43
N HIS A 408 20.01 1.63 14.00
CA HIS A 408 19.91 0.17 13.82
C HIS A 408 19.88 -0.26 12.36
N ASN A 409 20.81 0.30 11.56
CA ASN A 409 20.88 0.04 10.12
C ASN A 409 21.32 -1.39 9.82
N LEU A 410 20.46 -2.17 9.15
CA LEU A 410 20.70 -3.58 8.80
C LEU A 410 21.16 -3.76 7.35
N THR A 411 21.20 -2.69 6.56
CA THR A 411 21.37 -2.77 5.11
C THR A 411 22.64 -3.52 4.71
N LYS A 412 23.77 -3.13 5.31
CA LYS A 412 25.06 -3.74 4.96
C LYS A 412 25.09 -5.24 5.28
N ASP A 413 24.63 -5.66 6.46
CA ASP A 413 24.63 -7.06 6.85
C ASP A 413 23.68 -7.91 5.98
N ILE A 414 22.50 -7.37 5.63
CA ILE A 414 21.57 -8.03 4.70
C ILE A 414 22.20 -8.18 3.31
N LEU A 415 22.87 -7.14 2.78
CA LEU A 415 23.54 -7.18 1.49
C LEU A 415 24.70 -8.19 1.49
N ASP A 416 25.55 -8.20 2.51
CA ASP A 416 26.68 -9.13 2.63
C ASP A 416 26.20 -10.59 2.65
N LYS A 417 25.14 -10.87 3.43
CA LYS A 417 24.53 -12.21 3.51
C LYS A 417 23.90 -12.62 2.18
N LEU A 418 23.13 -11.72 1.56
CA LEU A 418 22.45 -12.03 0.30
C LEU A 418 23.44 -12.15 -0.85
N THR A 419 24.48 -11.33 -0.91
CA THR A 419 25.58 -11.45 -1.90
C THR A 419 26.22 -12.84 -1.85
N THR A 420 26.44 -13.36 -0.63
CA THR A 420 26.99 -14.69 -0.41
C THR A 420 25.99 -15.79 -0.78
N SER A 421 24.75 -15.72 -0.26
CA SER A 421 23.76 -16.80 -0.44
C SER A 421 23.20 -16.89 -1.86
N SER A 422 23.22 -15.78 -2.62
CA SER A 422 22.81 -15.74 -4.03
C SER A 422 23.94 -16.03 -5.01
N ASP A 423 25.18 -16.26 -4.55
CA ASP A 423 26.37 -16.41 -5.38
C ASP A 423 26.60 -15.23 -6.35
N TYR A 424 26.33 -14.00 -5.91
CA TYR A 424 26.28 -12.82 -6.77
C TYR A 424 27.51 -12.68 -7.66
N TRP A 425 28.73 -12.72 -7.11
CA TRP A 425 29.95 -12.47 -7.88
C TRP A 425 30.24 -13.57 -8.89
N ALA A 426 30.06 -14.82 -8.52
CA ALA A 426 30.26 -15.95 -9.45
C ALA A 426 29.24 -15.91 -10.61
N ARG A 427 27.98 -15.55 -10.31
CA ARG A 427 26.96 -15.37 -11.35
C ARG A 427 27.25 -14.15 -12.22
N ARG A 428 27.76 -13.05 -11.65
CA ARG A 428 28.17 -11.86 -12.40
C ARG A 428 29.25 -12.21 -13.44
N ASP A 429 30.26 -12.95 -13.06
CA ASP A 429 31.33 -13.39 -13.96
C ASP A 429 30.83 -14.37 -15.05
N ALA A 430 29.98 -15.30 -14.68
CA ALA A 430 29.34 -16.22 -15.63
C ALA A 430 28.44 -15.46 -16.65
N ILE A 431 27.68 -14.46 -16.21
CA ILE A 431 26.84 -13.63 -17.08
C ILE A 431 27.70 -12.79 -18.03
N LYS A 432 28.77 -12.16 -17.57
CA LYS A 432 29.71 -11.43 -18.45
C LYS A 432 30.28 -12.36 -19.53
N THR A 433 30.69 -13.54 -19.15
CA THR A 433 31.22 -14.56 -20.10
C THR A 433 30.14 -15.00 -21.10
N PHE A 434 28.91 -15.23 -20.63
CA PHE A 434 27.80 -15.59 -21.49
C PHE A 434 27.47 -14.44 -22.49
N ASN A 435 27.37 -13.21 -22.00
CA ASN A 435 27.04 -12.04 -22.81
C ASN A 435 28.08 -11.73 -23.87
N ALA A 436 29.37 -12.00 -23.61
CA ALA A 436 30.45 -11.81 -24.58
C ALA A 436 30.33 -12.75 -25.79
N THR A 437 29.74 -13.94 -25.62
CA THR A 437 29.63 -14.96 -26.69
C THR A 437 28.20 -15.07 -27.28
N SER A 438 27.15 -14.68 -26.54
CA SER A 438 25.79 -14.77 -27.01
C SER A 438 25.43 -13.59 -27.93
N PRO A 439 25.02 -13.82 -29.18
CA PRO A 439 24.74 -12.73 -30.13
C PRO A 439 23.35 -12.13 -29.92
N ILE A 440 22.39 -12.89 -29.39
CA ILE A 440 20.95 -12.49 -29.33
C ILE A 440 20.49 -12.36 -27.89
N ILE A 441 20.64 -13.40 -27.09
CA ILE A 441 20.17 -13.36 -25.69
C ILE A 441 21.23 -12.68 -24.82
N LYS A 442 20.82 -11.68 -24.07
CA LYS A 442 21.66 -11.04 -23.05
C LYS A 442 21.07 -11.29 -21.67
N LYS A 443 21.93 -11.54 -20.69
CA LYS A 443 21.56 -11.70 -19.29
C LYS A 443 21.92 -10.47 -18.48
N GLY A 444 21.12 -10.19 -17.44
CA GLY A 444 21.42 -9.13 -16.48
C GLY A 444 21.25 -9.61 -15.06
N LEU A 445 21.99 -9.01 -14.15
CA LEU A 445 21.96 -9.31 -12.73
C LEU A 445 22.01 -8.01 -11.94
N ALA A 446 21.08 -7.85 -10.97
CA ALA A 446 21.14 -6.73 -10.06
C ALA A 446 20.77 -7.16 -8.64
N LEU A 447 21.44 -6.57 -7.67
CA LEU A 447 21.13 -6.68 -6.25
C LEU A 447 20.83 -5.28 -5.71
N THR A 448 19.58 -5.07 -5.27
CA THR A 448 19.11 -3.79 -4.73
C THR A 448 18.60 -3.94 -3.30
N PRO A 449 18.95 -2.99 -2.40
CA PRO A 449 18.44 -2.94 -1.05
C PRO A 449 17.11 -2.17 -0.97
N VAL A 450 16.45 -2.31 0.19
CA VAL A 450 15.26 -1.56 0.57
C VAL A 450 15.40 -1.05 2.00
N LYS A 451 15.13 0.24 2.24
CA LYS A 451 14.88 0.86 3.54
C LYS A 451 13.53 1.57 3.47
N PHE A 452 12.54 1.09 4.22
CA PHE A 452 11.20 1.65 4.18
C PHE A 452 10.74 2.09 5.56
N GLY A 453 10.32 3.35 5.70
CA GLY A 453 9.87 3.94 6.95
C GLY A 453 8.43 3.54 7.29
N ILE A 454 8.22 3.11 8.54
CA ILE A 454 6.94 2.61 9.03
C ILE A 454 6.30 3.62 9.97
N SER A 455 5.25 4.25 9.52
CA SER A 455 4.15 5.00 10.16
C SER A 455 3.41 5.82 9.11
N PHE A 456 2.24 6.35 9.46
CA PHE A 456 1.62 7.42 8.68
C PHE A 456 2.43 8.71 8.82
N THR A 457 2.63 9.43 7.73
CA THR A 457 3.21 10.78 7.76
C THR A 457 2.27 11.80 8.40
N ALA A 458 0.97 11.56 8.33
CA ALA A 458 -0.05 12.27 9.12
C ALA A 458 -0.07 11.74 10.56
N GLN A 459 0.56 12.47 11.48
CA GLN A 459 0.85 12.00 12.85
C GLN A 459 -0.39 11.50 13.59
N HIS A 460 -1.53 12.17 13.47
CA HIS A 460 -2.78 11.81 14.17
C HIS A 460 -3.36 10.45 13.76
N LEU A 461 -2.98 9.90 12.60
CA LEU A 461 -3.42 8.58 12.14
C LEU A 461 -2.65 7.43 12.80
N ASN A 462 -1.57 7.69 13.54
CA ASN A 462 -0.77 6.64 14.17
C ASN A 462 -1.34 6.25 15.55
N GLN A 463 -2.60 5.80 15.56
CA GLN A 463 -3.33 5.35 16.75
C GLN A 463 -4.34 4.26 16.40
N ALA A 464 -4.68 3.41 17.39
CA ALA A 464 -5.72 2.41 17.27
C ALA A 464 -6.39 2.11 18.60
N GLY A 465 -7.64 1.64 18.52
CA GLY A 465 -8.40 1.12 19.64
C GLY A 465 -8.75 -0.36 19.45
N ALA A 466 -9.04 -1.03 20.57
CA ALA A 466 -9.55 -2.40 20.59
C ALA A 466 -10.58 -2.55 21.71
N LEU A 467 -11.49 -3.55 21.57
CA LEU A 467 -12.46 -3.94 22.59
C LEU A 467 -12.45 -5.46 22.74
N LEU A 468 -12.05 -5.93 23.90
CA LEU A 468 -11.96 -7.34 24.24
C LEU A 468 -13.02 -7.76 25.24
N HIS A 469 -13.70 -8.87 24.97
CA HIS A 469 -14.62 -9.55 25.87
C HIS A 469 -14.11 -10.95 26.16
N VAL A 470 -14.11 -11.37 27.42
CA VAL A 470 -13.89 -12.75 27.86
C VAL A 470 -15.22 -13.28 28.39
N TYR A 471 -15.69 -14.39 27.82
CA TYR A 471 -16.94 -15.01 28.22
C TYR A 471 -16.71 -16.01 29.37
N THR A 472 -17.79 -16.39 30.06
CA THR A 472 -17.70 -17.28 31.25
C THR A 472 -17.21 -18.68 30.95
N ASP A 473 -17.21 -19.11 29.71
CA ASP A 473 -16.64 -20.38 29.24
C ASP A 473 -15.16 -20.27 28.85
N GLY A 474 -14.55 -19.10 29.02
CA GLY A 474 -13.17 -18.81 28.67
C GLY A 474 -12.93 -18.41 27.19
N SER A 475 -13.94 -18.49 26.32
CA SER A 475 -13.85 -17.98 24.97
C SER A 475 -13.75 -16.45 24.95
N MET A 476 -13.17 -15.90 23.88
CA MET A 476 -12.91 -14.47 23.81
C MET A 476 -13.34 -13.91 22.45
N GLN A 477 -13.84 -12.67 22.49
CA GLN A 477 -14.17 -11.90 21.30
C GLN A 477 -13.38 -10.60 21.28
N ILE A 478 -12.58 -10.38 20.24
CA ILE A 478 -11.80 -9.14 20.02
C ILE A 478 -12.35 -8.36 18.84
N ASN A 479 -12.57 -7.07 19.05
CA ASN A 479 -12.93 -6.08 18.05
C ASN A 479 -11.78 -5.06 17.93
N HIS A 480 -11.40 -4.69 16.74
CA HIS A 480 -10.39 -3.66 16.49
C HIS A 480 -10.70 -2.87 15.21
N GLY A 481 -10.01 -1.74 15.01
CA GLY A 481 -10.27 -0.85 13.88
C GLY A 481 -9.63 -1.26 12.56
N GLY A 482 -8.72 -2.22 12.59
CA GLY A 482 -8.05 -2.70 11.37
C GLY A 482 -8.95 -3.59 10.53
N THR A 483 -8.79 -3.53 9.21
CA THR A 483 -9.57 -4.30 8.24
C THR A 483 -8.77 -5.45 7.64
N GLU A 484 -9.43 -6.58 7.35
CA GLU A 484 -8.84 -7.75 6.70
C GLU A 484 -9.01 -7.64 5.18
N MET A 485 -7.89 -7.62 4.44
CA MET A 485 -7.88 -7.54 2.97
C MET A 485 -7.01 -8.65 2.34
N GLY A 486 -6.76 -9.74 3.08
CA GLY A 486 -5.95 -10.88 2.67
C GLY A 486 -4.54 -10.90 3.28
N GLN A 487 -4.15 -9.86 4.03
CA GLN A 487 -2.83 -9.73 4.64
C GLN A 487 -2.67 -10.52 5.95
N GLY A 488 -3.75 -11.10 6.49
CA GLY A 488 -3.74 -11.91 7.70
C GLY A 488 -3.73 -11.11 9.00
N LEU A 489 -4.21 -9.87 8.99
CA LEU A 489 -4.28 -9.03 10.19
C LEU A 489 -5.13 -9.69 11.29
N HIS A 490 -6.33 -10.17 10.97
CA HIS A 490 -7.21 -10.84 11.93
C HIS A 490 -6.55 -12.09 12.55
N THR A 491 -5.82 -12.88 11.73
CA THR A 491 -5.07 -14.03 12.22
C THR A 491 -4.01 -13.61 13.24
N LYS A 492 -3.20 -12.59 12.93
CA LYS A 492 -2.16 -12.10 13.83
C LYS A 492 -2.74 -11.50 15.12
N ILE A 493 -3.85 -10.75 15.05
CA ILE A 493 -4.54 -10.22 16.24
C ILE A 493 -5.05 -11.37 17.11
N GLY A 494 -5.66 -12.40 16.53
CA GLY A 494 -6.06 -13.60 17.27
C GLY A 494 -4.88 -14.30 17.95
N GLN A 495 -3.74 -14.42 17.27
CA GLN A 495 -2.51 -14.98 17.85
C GLN A 495 -1.99 -14.14 19.02
N ILE A 496 -2.05 -12.80 18.94
CA ILE A 496 -1.64 -11.91 20.03
C ILE A 496 -2.51 -12.14 21.27
N VAL A 497 -3.85 -12.14 21.12
CA VAL A 497 -4.77 -12.34 22.23
C VAL A 497 -4.58 -13.73 22.86
N ALA A 498 -4.51 -14.79 22.02
CA ALA A 498 -4.28 -16.15 22.49
C ALA A 498 -2.95 -16.30 23.24
N ASN A 499 -1.89 -15.64 22.74
CA ASN A 499 -0.57 -15.66 23.37
C ASN A 499 -0.57 -14.95 24.73
N GLU A 500 -1.27 -13.82 24.86
CA GLU A 500 -1.37 -13.07 26.12
C GLU A 500 -2.03 -13.87 27.23
N PHE A 501 -3.05 -14.67 26.93
CA PHE A 501 -3.75 -15.48 27.94
C PHE A 501 -3.26 -16.93 28.01
N GLY A 502 -2.32 -17.35 27.18
CA GLY A 502 -1.80 -18.70 27.14
C GLY A 502 -2.85 -19.75 26.76
N VAL A 503 -3.81 -19.39 25.88
CA VAL A 503 -4.92 -20.24 25.42
C VAL A 503 -4.80 -20.60 23.93
N PRO A 504 -5.51 -21.66 23.46
CA PRO A 504 -5.50 -22.00 22.04
C PRO A 504 -6.10 -20.89 21.16
N LEU A 505 -5.57 -20.71 19.95
CA LEU A 505 -6.09 -19.73 18.97
C LEU A 505 -7.58 -19.92 18.68
N GLY A 506 -8.07 -21.16 18.68
CA GLY A 506 -9.49 -21.47 18.44
C GLY A 506 -10.47 -20.95 19.50
N TRP A 507 -9.98 -20.42 20.63
CA TRP A 507 -10.81 -19.76 21.65
C TRP A 507 -11.04 -18.27 21.33
N ILE A 508 -10.37 -17.73 20.32
CA ILE A 508 -10.43 -16.31 19.98
C ILE A 508 -11.26 -16.11 18.71
N GLU A 509 -12.34 -15.37 18.81
CA GLU A 509 -13.10 -14.85 17.68
C GLU A 509 -12.69 -13.40 17.40
N VAL A 510 -12.13 -13.14 16.22
CA VAL A 510 -11.92 -11.77 15.71
C VAL A 510 -13.14 -11.40 14.89
N THR A 511 -13.86 -10.36 15.29
CA THR A 511 -15.11 -9.96 14.64
C THR A 511 -14.87 -9.16 13.34
N SER A 512 -15.96 -8.85 12.62
CA SER A 512 -15.91 -7.83 11.57
C SER A 512 -15.54 -6.47 12.14
N THR A 513 -14.86 -5.64 11.35
CA THR A 513 -14.57 -4.26 11.72
C THR A 513 -15.83 -3.41 11.62
N ARG A 514 -16.32 -2.93 12.77
CA ARG A 514 -17.55 -2.14 12.87
C ARG A 514 -17.31 -0.84 13.61
N THR A 515 -17.87 0.25 13.08
CA THR A 515 -17.67 1.59 13.65
C THR A 515 -18.42 1.85 14.95
N ASP A 516 -19.40 1.01 15.31
CA ASP A 516 -20.10 1.04 16.59
C ASP A 516 -19.39 0.25 17.71
N LYS A 517 -18.34 -0.51 17.39
CA LYS A 517 -17.53 -1.28 18.36
C LYS A 517 -16.26 -0.54 18.74
N VAL A 518 -15.52 -0.05 17.74
CA VAL A 518 -14.29 0.72 17.90
C VAL A 518 -14.39 1.97 17.03
N PRO A 519 -14.68 3.14 17.63
CA PRO A 519 -14.90 4.36 16.88
C PRO A 519 -13.60 5.06 16.48
N ASN A 520 -13.68 5.97 15.49
CA ASN A 520 -12.63 6.90 15.09
C ASN A 520 -11.28 6.21 14.77
N THR A 521 -11.35 5.07 14.09
CA THR A 521 -10.17 4.29 13.75
C THR A 521 -9.46 4.86 12.53
N SER A 522 -8.14 4.74 12.51
CA SER A 522 -7.31 5.06 11.36
C SER A 522 -7.49 4.04 10.24
N PRO A 523 -7.16 4.38 8.98
CA PRO A 523 -7.22 3.43 7.88
C PRO A 523 -6.24 2.27 8.09
N THR A 524 -6.56 1.11 7.53
CA THR A 524 -5.62 -0.01 7.46
C THR A 524 -4.66 0.21 6.30
N ALA A 525 -3.61 0.98 6.56
CA ALA A 525 -2.61 1.42 5.60
C ALA A 525 -1.24 1.63 6.28
N ALA A 526 -0.26 2.20 5.59
CA ALA A 526 1.10 2.49 6.08
C ALA A 526 1.82 1.26 6.67
N SER A 527 1.39 0.05 6.35
CA SER A 527 1.89 -1.22 6.89
C SER A 527 1.79 -1.37 8.42
N SER A 528 1.16 -0.42 9.10
CA SER A 528 1.12 -0.33 10.58
C SER A 528 -0.03 -1.10 11.22
N GLY A 529 -0.84 -1.83 10.44
CA GLY A 529 -2.06 -2.48 10.92
C GLY A 529 -1.81 -3.41 12.12
N THR A 530 -0.79 -4.27 12.06
CA THR A 530 -0.44 -5.18 13.18
C THR A 530 0.18 -4.42 14.34
N ASP A 531 1.05 -3.43 14.09
CA ASP A 531 1.67 -2.63 15.15
C ASP A 531 0.62 -1.88 15.97
N LEU A 532 -0.26 -1.14 15.30
CA LEU A 532 -1.26 -0.32 15.96
C LEU A 532 -2.34 -1.17 16.64
N ASN A 533 -3.01 -2.04 15.88
CA ASN A 533 -4.13 -2.84 16.40
C ASN A 533 -3.65 -3.95 17.33
N GLY A 534 -2.45 -4.51 17.10
CA GLY A 534 -1.83 -5.51 17.96
C GLY A 534 -1.49 -4.95 19.35
N LYS A 535 -0.86 -3.77 19.41
CA LYS A 535 -0.59 -3.08 20.69
C LYS A 535 -1.88 -2.66 21.39
N ALA A 536 -2.90 -2.17 20.66
CA ALA A 536 -4.19 -1.86 21.25
C ALA A 536 -4.88 -3.11 21.83
N ALA A 537 -4.86 -4.24 21.12
CA ALA A 537 -5.38 -5.52 21.60
C ALA A 537 -4.59 -6.01 22.83
N GLN A 538 -3.25 -5.93 22.80
CA GLN A 538 -2.39 -6.28 23.93
C GLN A 538 -2.73 -5.46 25.17
N ASN A 539 -2.95 -4.15 25.04
CA ASN A 539 -3.31 -3.27 26.15
C ASN A 539 -4.68 -3.65 26.77
N ALA A 540 -5.65 -4.08 25.96
CA ALA A 540 -6.91 -4.61 26.46
C ALA A 540 -6.71 -5.92 27.22
N CYS A 541 -5.84 -6.82 26.71
CA CYS A 541 -5.48 -8.07 27.39
C CYS A 541 -4.80 -7.80 28.74
N ILE A 542 -3.80 -6.92 28.79
CA ILE A 542 -3.06 -6.56 30.00
C ILE A 542 -4.01 -6.08 31.09
N THR A 543 -4.99 -5.23 30.77
CA THR A 543 -5.98 -4.74 31.73
C THR A 543 -6.82 -5.86 32.33
N ILE A 544 -7.27 -6.83 31.53
CA ILE A 544 -8.06 -7.96 32.05
C ILE A 544 -7.16 -8.93 32.81
N LYS A 545 -5.96 -9.24 32.32
CA LYS A 545 -4.97 -10.09 33.01
C LYS A 545 -4.64 -9.57 34.39
N GLN A 546 -4.42 -8.26 34.51
CA GLN A 546 -4.13 -7.63 35.79
C GLN A 546 -5.25 -7.88 36.80
N ARG A 547 -6.52 -7.68 36.43
CA ARG A 547 -7.68 -7.95 37.30
C ARG A 547 -7.77 -9.40 37.71
N LEU A 548 -7.51 -10.33 36.80
CA LEU A 548 -7.50 -11.77 37.08
C LEU A 548 -6.32 -12.18 37.98
N ALA A 549 -5.15 -11.61 37.74
CA ALA A 549 -3.96 -11.84 38.55
C ALA A 549 -4.13 -11.33 39.98
N GLU A 550 -4.72 -10.14 40.17
CA GLU A 550 -5.05 -9.59 41.49
C GLU A 550 -6.01 -10.52 42.25
N LEU A 551 -7.09 -10.99 41.60
CA LEU A 551 -8.04 -11.93 42.18
C LEU A 551 -7.36 -13.24 42.60
N TYR A 552 -6.51 -13.80 41.75
CA TYR A 552 -5.89 -15.11 42.01
C TYR A 552 -4.77 -15.03 43.05
N ALA A 553 -3.89 -14.02 42.95
CA ALA A 553 -2.81 -13.79 43.91
C ALA A 553 -3.31 -13.50 45.32
N GLN A 554 -4.45 -12.79 45.44
CA GLN A 554 -5.07 -12.50 46.75
C GLN A 554 -5.38 -13.77 47.57
N GLN A 555 -5.72 -14.89 46.90
CA GLN A 555 -6.04 -16.16 47.52
C GLN A 555 -4.83 -16.75 48.30
N PHE A 556 -3.62 -16.37 47.90
CA PHE A 556 -2.36 -16.90 48.45
C PHE A 556 -1.52 -15.80 49.14
N ASN A 557 -2.06 -14.58 49.26
CA ASN A 557 -1.32 -13.41 49.75
C ASN A 557 0.00 -13.18 48.93
N ALA A 558 -0.06 -13.41 47.62
CA ALA A 558 1.06 -13.31 46.71
C ALA A 558 1.05 -11.96 45.93
N ASP A 559 2.17 -11.63 45.29
CA ASP A 559 2.25 -10.48 44.39
C ASP A 559 1.55 -10.82 43.04
N PRO A 560 0.57 -10.03 42.61
CA PRO A 560 -0.09 -10.22 41.28
C PRO A 560 0.86 -10.29 40.08
N THR A 561 2.03 -9.65 40.18
CA THR A 561 3.04 -9.66 39.11
C THR A 561 3.70 -11.02 38.88
N THR A 562 3.58 -11.93 39.88
CA THR A 562 4.10 -13.31 39.80
C THR A 562 3.12 -14.29 39.18
N VAL A 563 1.91 -13.84 38.82
CA VAL A 563 0.88 -14.70 38.17
C VAL A 563 1.18 -14.87 36.69
N GLU A 564 1.30 -16.11 36.27
CA GLU A 564 1.59 -16.49 34.90
C GLU A 564 0.38 -17.15 34.21
N PHE A 565 0.12 -16.78 32.97
CA PHE A 565 -0.92 -17.34 32.12
C PHE A 565 -0.26 -18.19 31.01
N ALA A 566 -0.37 -19.51 31.12
CA ALA A 566 0.27 -20.41 30.17
C ALA A 566 -0.44 -21.77 30.10
N GLY A 567 -0.58 -22.35 28.89
CA GLY A 567 -1.10 -23.70 28.72
C GLY A 567 -2.52 -23.93 29.21
N GLN A 568 -3.39 -22.92 29.09
CA GLN A 568 -4.77 -22.91 29.60
C GLN A 568 -4.85 -22.95 31.14
N GLN A 569 -3.73 -22.68 31.81
CA GLN A 569 -3.61 -22.59 33.25
C GLN A 569 -3.19 -21.19 33.68
N VAL A 570 -3.55 -20.84 34.91
CA VAL A 570 -3.06 -19.62 35.59
C VAL A 570 -2.31 -20.09 36.83
N ASN A 571 -1.04 -19.72 36.92
CA ASN A 571 -0.11 -20.19 37.93
C ASN A 571 0.29 -19.05 38.87
N CYS A 572 0.38 -19.37 40.19
CA CYS A 572 0.86 -18.45 41.19
C CYS A 572 1.72 -19.24 42.22
N GLY A 573 3.05 -19.19 42.07
CA GLY A 573 3.97 -20.09 42.77
C GLY A 573 3.67 -21.55 42.49
N ASP A 574 3.46 -22.36 43.49
CA ASP A 574 3.12 -23.80 43.37
C ASP A 574 1.62 -24.05 43.08
N ASN A 575 0.79 -23.00 43.09
CA ASN A 575 -0.65 -23.12 42.84
C ASN A 575 -0.99 -22.92 41.36
N SER A 576 -1.90 -23.74 40.89
CA SER A 576 -2.38 -23.68 39.50
C SER A 576 -3.90 -23.83 39.46
N ILE A 577 -4.57 -23.07 38.57
CA ILE A 577 -5.99 -23.17 38.30
C ILE A 577 -6.23 -23.17 36.78
N ALA A 578 -7.25 -23.92 36.32
CA ALA A 578 -7.63 -23.82 34.94
C ALA A 578 -8.13 -22.39 34.61
N PHE A 579 -7.77 -21.88 33.44
CA PHE A 579 -8.16 -20.53 33.01
C PHE A 579 -9.68 -20.31 33.09
N VAL A 580 -10.48 -21.29 32.64
CA VAL A 580 -11.95 -21.22 32.68
C VAL A 580 -12.48 -21.11 34.11
N ASP A 581 -11.88 -21.85 35.06
CA ASP A 581 -12.33 -21.84 36.45
C ASP A 581 -12.03 -20.48 37.11
N LEU A 582 -10.87 -19.85 36.77
CA LEU A 582 -10.55 -18.50 37.25
C LEU A 582 -11.52 -17.46 36.64
N ILE A 583 -11.91 -17.61 35.35
CA ILE A 583 -12.89 -16.74 34.72
C ILE A 583 -14.25 -16.84 35.44
N GLN A 584 -14.69 -18.04 35.80
CA GLN A 584 -15.93 -18.21 36.57
C GLN A 584 -15.84 -17.58 37.96
N GLN A 585 -14.70 -17.76 38.66
CA GLN A 585 -14.46 -17.09 39.95
C GLN A 585 -14.51 -15.56 39.81
N ALA A 586 -13.89 -15.01 38.75
CA ALA A 586 -13.89 -13.58 38.48
C ALA A 586 -15.32 -13.06 38.21
N TYR A 587 -16.15 -13.83 37.47
CA TYR A 587 -17.54 -13.49 37.24
C TYR A 587 -18.35 -13.45 38.54
N PHE A 588 -18.23 -14.46 39.42
CA PHE A 588 -18.90 -14.48 40.74
C PHE A 588 -18.38 -13.39 41.67
N ALA A 589 -17.10 -13.03 41.57
CA ALA A 589 -16.51 -11.91 42.31
C ALA A 589 -16.89 -10.53 41.73
N ARG A 590 -17.70 -10.49 40.63
CA ARG A 590 -18.15 -9.27 39.96
C ARG A 590 -16.99 -8.46 39.39
N ILE A 591 -15.96 -9.14 38.90
CA ILE A 591 -14.82 -8.52 38.19
C ILE A 591 -15.19 -8.37 36.72
N SER A 592 -14.91 -7.20 36.13
CA SER A 592 -15.18 -6.95 34.73
C SER A 592 -14.26 -7.77 33.82
N LEU A 593 -14.87 -8.61 32.97
CA LEU A 593 -14.23 -9.45 31.96
C LEU A 593 -14.20 -8.78 30.57
N SER A 594 -14.35 -7.46 30.54
CA SER A 594 -14.29 -6.66 29.32
C SER A 594 -13.39 -5.46 29.52
N SER A 595 -12.63 -5.10 28.48
CA SER A 595 -11.79 -3.90 28.47
C SER A 595 -11.60 -3.35 27.07
N THR A 596 -11.51 -2.01 26.98
CA THR A 596 -10.94 -1.36 25.81
C THR A 596 -9.43 -1.28 25.96
N GLY A 597 -8.71 -1.26 24.83
CA GLY A 597 -7.31 -0.94 24.74
C GLY A 597 -7.07 0.18 23.74
N PHE A 598 -6.06 0.98 23.96
CA PHE A 598 -5.67 2.08 23.08
C PHE A 598 -4.16 2.11 22.96
N TYR A 599 -3.69 2.45 21.74
CA TYR A 599 -2.27 2.64 21.46
C TYR A 599 -2.05 3.83 20.54
N LYS A 600 -0.98 4.56 20.74
CA LYS A 600 -0.45 5.58 19.83
C LYS A 600 1.05 5.35 19.63
N THR A 601 1.52 5.46 18.39
CA THR A 601 2.95 5.29 18.07
C THR A 601 3.79 6.40 18.72
N PRO A 602 4.83 6.04 19.47
CA PRO A 602 5.70 7.03 20.12
C PRO A 602 6.76 7.59 19.15
N LYS A 603 7.49 8.62 19.59
CA LYS A 603 8.71 9.18 18.97
C LYS A 603 8.53 9.85 17.59
N ILE A 604 7.37 9.81 16.98
CA ILE A 604 7.15 10.37 15.63
C ILE A 604 6.79 11.84 15.69
N TYR A 605 7.43 12.63 14.82
CA TYR A 605 7.14 14.04 14.60
C TYR A 605 7.73 14.49 13.27
N TYR A 606 7.10 15.46 12.62
CA TYR A 606 7.61 16.06 11.39
C TYR A 606 7.09 17.49 11.25
N ASP A 607 7.99 18.42 11.02
CA ASP A 607 7.66 19.80 10.69
C ASP A 607 7.80 20.04 9.19
N ARG A 608 6.66 20.18 8.53
CA ARG A 608 6.60 20.39 7.09
C ARG A 608 7.19 21.73 6.65
N ALA A 609 7.15 22.74 7.50
CA ALA A 609 7.67 24.08 7.16
C ALA A 609 9.19 24.09 7.06
N THR A 610 9.85 23.32 7.91
CA THR A 610 11.32 23.18 7.88
C THR A 610 11.79 21.97 7.04
N GLY A 611 10.88 21.04 6.70
CA GLY A 611 11.23 19.80 6.02
C GLY A 611 12.03 18.83 6.90
N GLN A 612 11.92 18.94 8.25
CA GLN A 612 12.76 18.21 9.20
C GLN A 612 11.92 17.46 10.24
N GLY A 613 12.43 16.32 10.70
CA GLY A 613 11.82 15.55 11.78
C GLY A 613 12.11 14.07 11.75
N ARG A 614 11.33 13.32 12.56
CA ARG A 614 11.32 11.86 12.62
C ARG A 614 9.93 11.38 12.18
N PRO A 615 9.65 11.30 10.86
CA PRO A 615 8.33 10.92 10.37
C PRO A 615 8.02 9.43 10.56
N PHE A 616 9.02 8.59 10.85
CA PHE A 616 8.88 7.13 10.95
C PHE A 616 9.27 6.61 12.33
N PHE A 617 8.55 5.60 12.79
CA PHE A 617 8.83 4.94 14.06
C PHE A 617 10.11 4.09 13.96
N TYR A 618 10.21 3.29 12.89
CA TYR A 618 11.39 2.51 12.53
C TYR A 618 11.47 2.30 11.01
N PHE A 619 12.57 1.72 10.56
CA PHE A 619 12.73 1.26 9.18
C PHE A 619 12.66 -0.27 9.10
N ALA A 620 11.93 -0.79 8.10
CA ALA A 620 12.02 -2.16 7.65
C ALA A 620 13.05 -2.26 6.53
N TYR A 621 13.90 -3.28 6.59
CA TYR A 621 15.00 -3.48 5.64
C TYR A 621 14.82 -4.76 4.82
N GLY A 622 15.41 -4.79 3.66
CA GLY A 622 15.48 -5.98 2.82
C GLY A 622 16.41 -5.80 1.65
N ALA A 623 16.68 -6.88 0.94
CA ALA A 623 17.38 -6.84 -0.33
C ALA A 623 16.89 -7.96 -1.25
N SER A 624 17.01 -7.73 -2.55
CA SER A 624 16.66 -8.70 -3.59
C SER A 624 17.73 -8.74 -4.67
N CYS A 625 18.09 -9.96 -5.08
CA CYS A 625 18.98 -10.23 -6.21
C CYS A 625 18.16 -10.88 -7.33
N ALA A 626 18.03 -10.20 -8.48
CA ALA A 626 17.29 -10.70 -9.63
C ALA A 626 18.21 -10.96 -10.83
N GLU A 627 18.01 -12.09 -11.51
CA GLU A 627 18.63 -12.43 -12.81
C GLU A 627 17.54 -12.48 -13.87
N VAL A 628 17.83 -11.85 -15.01
CA VAL A 628 16.94 -11.81 -16.17
C VAL A 628 17.66 -12.26 -17.43
N SER A 629 16.87 -12.73 -18.42
CA SER A 629 17.32 -12.89 -19.81
C SER A 629 16.48 -12.00 -20.70
N VAL A 630 17.12 -11.40 -21.73
CA VAL A 630 16.50 -10.47 -22.68
C VAL A 630 16.84 -10.92 -24.10
N ASP A 631 15.82 -11.04 -24.95
CA ASP A 631 16.00 -11.22 -26.38
C ASP A 631 16.19 -9.84 -27.05
N THR A 632 17.36 -9.63 -27.64
CA THR A 632 17.73 -8.33 -28.24
C THR A 632 17.04 -8.03 -29.56
N LEU A 633 16.38 -9.01 -30.17
CA LEU A 633 15.64 -8.85 -31.42
C LEU A 633 14.18 -8.40 -31.19
N THR A 634 13.59 -8.83 -30.07
CA THR A 634 12.16 -8.60 -29.79
C THR A 634 11.93 -7.69 -28.58
N GLY A 635 12.92 -7.57 -27.68
CA GLY A 635 12.75 -6.92 -26.39
C GLY A 635 12.03 -7.78 -25.36
N GLU A 636 11.61 -9.01 -25.69
CA GLU A 636 11.05 -9.95 -24.73
C GLU A 636 12.09 -10.36 -23.68
N TYR A 637 11.62 -10.60 -22.48
CA TYR A 637 12.51 -10.97 -21.37
C TYR A 637 11.83 -11.96 -20.41
N LYS A 638 12.65 -12.63 -19.62
CA LYS A 638 12.22 -13.53 -18.55
C LYS A 638 12.98 -13.22 -17.28
N VAL A 639 12.30 -13.24 -16.13
CA VAL A 639 12.92 -13.24 -14.81
C VAL A 639 13.24 -14.69 -14.45
N GLU A 640 14.53 -15.04 -14.44
CA GLU A 640 14.97 -16.43 -14.28
C GLU A 640 15.08 -16.84 -12.82
N ARG A 641 15.68 -15.96 -12.00
CA ARG A 641 15.93 -16.23 -10.59
C ARG A 641 15.82 -14.98 -9.74
N VAL A 642 15.22 -15.15 -8.56
CA VAL A 642 15.15 -14.11 -7.53
C VAL A 642 15.51 -14.72 -6.18
N ASP A 643 16.41 -14.03 -5.47
CA ASP A 643 16.81 -14.36 -4.09
C ASP A 643 16.51 -13.14 -3.20
N ILE A 644 15.74 -13.33 -2.12
CA ILE A 644 15.29 -12.28 -1.20
C ILE A 644 15.71 -12.61 0.23
N LEU A 645 16.24 -11.60 0.93
CA LEU A 645 16.40 -11.59 2.38
C LEU A 645 15.72 -10.35 2.95
N HIS A 646 14.70 -10.54 3.82
CA HIS A 646 13.85 -9.46 4.30
C HIS A 646 13.67 -9.48 5.81
N ASP A 647 13.77 -8.30 6.43
CA ASP A 647 13.63 -8.07 7.87
C ASP A 647 12.15 -7.85 8.23
N VAL A 648 11.62 -8.74 9.05
CA VAL A 648 10.26 -8.66 9.61
C VAL A 648 10.28 -8.57 11.15
N GLY A 649 11.45 -8.34 11.75
CA GLY A 649 11.62 -8.45 13.20
C GLY A 649 11.33 -9.88 13.68
N ASN A 650 10.79 -10.00 14.88
CA ASN A 650 10.23 -11.27 15.35
C ASN A 650 8.89 -11.52 14.66
N SER A 651 8.88 -12.41 13.68
CA SER A 651 7.64 -12.74 12.94
C SER A 651 6.55 -13.28 13.89
N ILE A 652 5.36 -12.70 13.81
CA ILE A 652 4.17 -13.21 14.55
C ILE A 652 3.61 -14.45 13.85
N ASN A 653 3.65 -14.47 12.52
CA ASN A 653 3.22 -15.61 11.70
C ASN A 653 4.12 -15.75 10.46
N PRO A 654 5.17 -16.60 10.53
CA PRO A 654 6.16 -16.71 9.46
C PRO A 654 5.58 -17.06 8.09
N ALA A 655 4.58 -17.94 8.02
CA ALA A 655 3.97 -18.33 6.74
C ALA A 655 3.23 -17.16 6.07
N ILE A 656 2.52 -16.35 6.86
CA ILE A 656 1.85 -15.14 6.34
C ILE A 656 2.89 -14.11 5.91
N ASP A 657 3.96 -13.90 6.69
CA ASP A 657 4.99 -12.91 6.37
C ASP A 657 5.74 -13.27 5.08
N VAL A 658 6.12 -14.54 4.90
CA VAL A 658 6.71 -15.02 3.62
C VAL A 658 5.75 -14.80 2.46
N GLY A 659 4.46 -15.13 2.61
CA GLY A 659 3.45 -14.89 1.57
C GLY A 659 3.28 -13.40 1.24
N GLN A 660 3.43 -12.49 2.22
CA GLN A 660 3.40 -11.05 1.98
C GLN A 660 4.63 -10.56 1.20
N ILE A 661 5.80 -11.17 1.44
CA ILE A 661 7.05 -10.85 0.72
C ILE A 661 6.92 -11.33 -0.74
N GLU A 662 6.53 -12.58 -0.95
CA GLU A 662 6.35 -13.17 -2.29
C GLU A 662 5.32 -12.36 -3.10
N GLY A 663 4.12 -12.12 -2.53
CA GLY A 663 3.07 -11.36 -3.20
C GLY A 663 3.40 -9.88 -3.41
N GLY A 664 4.15 -9.27 -2.49
CA GLY A 664 4.62 -7.89 -2.63
C GLY A 664 5.63 -7.74 -3.77
N PHE A 665 6.59 -8.67 -3.85
CA PHE A 665 7.58 -8.70 -4.92
C PHE A 665 6.93 -8.87 -6.30
N ILE A 666 6.05 -9.85 -6.47
CA ILE A 666 5.36 -10.09 -7.76
C ILE A 666 4.52 -8.88 -8.18
N GLN A 667 3.82 -8.24 -7.23
CA GLN A 667 3.06 -7.02 -7.53
C GLN A 667 3.97 -5.86 -7.94
N GLY A 668 5.12 -5.68 -7.28
CA GLY A 668 6.12 -4.69 -7.67
C GLY A 668 6.77 -5.01 -9.01
N MET A 669 7.04 -6.28 -9.29
CA MET A 669 7.53 -6.74 -10.59
C MET A 669 6.55 -6.38 -11.71
N GLY A 670 5.25 -6.62 -11.50
CA GLY A 670 4.21 -6.22 -12.47
C GLY A 670 4.23 -4.74 -12.78
N TRP A 671 4.30 -3.87 -11.76
CA TRP A 671 4.40 -2.42 -11.94
C TRP A 671 5.63 -2.01 -12.75
N LEU A 672 6.77 -2.67 -12.53
CA LEU A 672 8.03 -2.34 -13.21
C LEU A 672 8.12 -2.91 -14.62
N THR A 673 7.26 -3.88 -14.99
CA THR A 673 7.40 -4.66 -16.22
C THR A 673 6.17 -4.65 -17.13
N SER A 674 5.06 -5.30 -16.73
CA SER A 674 3.95 -5.62 -17.63
C SER A 674 2.69 -4.76 -17.43
N GLU A 675 2.53 -4.16 -16.25
CA GLU A 675 1.32 -3.40 -15.91
C GLU A 675 1.39 -1.98 -16.47
N GLU A 676 0.74 -1.74 -17.58
CA GLU A 676 0.76 -0.43 -18.25
C GLU A 676 -0.64 0.18 -18.33
N LEU A 677 -0.77 1.38 -17.75
CA LEU A 677 -1.96 2.22 -17.90
C LEU A 677 -1.80 3.11 -19.14
N LEU A 678 -2.70 2.93 -20.10
CA LEU A 678 -2.72 3.69 -21.36
C LEU A 678 -3.94 4.58 -21.42
N TRP A 679 -3.72 5.89 -21.57
CA TRP A 679 -4.74 6.88 -21.91
C TRP A 679 -4.61 7.31 -23.35
N ASP A 680 -5.75 7.51 -24.03
CA ASP A 680 -5.75 8.12 -25.36
C ASP A 680 -5.44 9.63 -25.29
N GLY A 681 -5.25 10.26 -26.46
CA GLY A 681 -4.99 11.70 -26.53
C GLY A 681 -6.14 12.59 -26.05
N LYS A 682 -7.28 11.99 -25.67
CA LYS A 682 -8.46 12.68 -25.10
C LYS A 682 -8.64 12.40 -23.62
N GLY A 683 -7.72 11.68 -22.97
CA GLY A 683 -7.74 11.37 -21.54
C GLY A 683 -8.65 10.20 -21.13
N LYS A 684 -9.12 9.39 -22.07
CA LYS A 684 -9.86 8.15 -21.80
C LYS A 684 -8.88 7.02 -21.51
N LEU A 685 -9.07 6.29 -20.41
CA LEU A 685 -8.32 5.08 -20.09
C LEU A 685 -8.69 3.96 -21.08
N ILE A 686 -7.71 3.47 -21.85
CA ILE A 686 -7.87 2.40 -22.83
C ILE A 686 -7.66 1.02 -22.19
N SER A 687 -6.64 0.89 -21.31
CA SER A 687 -6.36 -0.33 -20.57
C SER A 687 -7.30 -0.47 -19.37
N ASN A 688 -8.60 -0.61 -19.61
CA ASN A 688 -9.65 -0.54 -18.58
C ASN A 688 -10.33 -1.89 -18.29
N ASN A 689 -9.70 -3.00 -18.64
CA ASN A 689 -10.24 -4.33 -18.38
C ASN A 689 -9.12 -5.40 -18.34
N PRO A 690 -9.39 -6.61 -17.79
CA PRO A 690 -8.36 -7.65 -17.68
C PRO A 690 -7.73 -8.14 -18.99
N ALA A 691 -8.39 -7.91 -20.14
CA ALA A 691 -7.83 -8.28 -21.43
C ALA A 691 -6.78 -7.28 -21.94
N THR A 692 -6.87 -6.02 -21.52
CA THR A 692 -6.00 -4.93 -21.98
C THR A 692 -5.03 -4.44 -20.92
N TYR A 693 -5.20 -4.84 -19.65
CA TYR A 693 -4.29 -4.55 -18.53
C TYR A 693 -3.71 -5.86 -18.01
N LYS A 694 -2.38 -6.02 -18.08
CA LYS A 694 -1.70 -7.29 -17.83
C LYS A 694 -1.00 -7.30 -16.46
N ILE A 695 -1.64 -7.93 -15.47
CA ILE A 695 -0.96 -8.31 -14.23
C ILE A 695 -0.08 -9.55 -14.47
N PRO A 696 0.98 -9.77 -13.68
CA PRO A 696 1.78 -10.99 -13.77
C PRO A 696 0.92 -12.25 -13.64
N ALA A 697 1.09 -13.17 -14.57
CA ALA A 697 0.49 -14.49 -14.54
C ALA A 697 1.39 -15.48 -13.79
N ILE A 698 0.89 -16.69 -13.53
CA ILE A 698 1.67 -17.73 -12.86
C ILE A 698 2.95 -18.10 -13.62
N GLY A 699 2.94 -17.98 -14.95
CA GLY A 699 4.09 -18.22 -15.82
C GLY A 699 5.18 -17.14 -15.74
N ASP A 700 4.87 -15.96 -15.21
CA ASP A 700 5.82 -14.87 -15.02
C ASP A 700 6.59 -14.98 -13.70
N THR A 701 6.19 -15.93 -12.82
CA THR A 701 6.89 -16.20 -11.57
C THR A 701 8.28 -16.77 -11.88
N PRO A 702 9.36 -16.26 -11.26
CA PRO A 702 10.70 -16.78 -11.45
C PRO A 702 10.78 -18.30 -11.18
N GLU A 703 11.51 -19.04 -12.01
CA GLU A 703 11.69 -20.50 -11.80
C GLU A 703 12.38 -20.80 -10.48
N ILE A 704 13.33 -19.95 -10.09
CA ILE A 704 14.02 -20.01 -8.80
C ILE A 704 13.60 -18.77 -8.02
N PHE A 705 12.76 -18.97 -7.00
CA PHE A 705 12.25 -17.89 -6.17
C PHE A 705 12.52 -18.23 -4.70
N ASN A 706 13.64 -17.72 -4.17
CA ASN A 706 14.09 -17.95 -2.81
C ASN A 706 13.74 -16.76 -1.92
N VAL A 707 13.02 -17.00 -0.84
CA VAL A 707 12.66 -15.98 0.14
C VAL A 707 13.07 -16.44 1.53
N ALA A 708 13.82 -15.60 2.24
CA ALA A 708 14.24 -15.85 3.61
C ALA A 708 13.94 -14.64 4.50
N LEU A 709 13.58 -14.91 5.75
CA LEU A 709 13.40 -13.90 6.79
C LEU A 709 14.74 -13.63 7.47
N TYR A 710 15.09 -12.35 7.67
CA TYR A 710 16.29 -11.96 8.39
C TYR A 710 16.06 -12.15 9.92
N PRO A 711 16.90 -12.94 10.63
CA PRO A 711 16.65 -13.36 11.99
C PRO A 711 17.09 -12.32 13.04
N ARG A 712 16.38 -11.24 13.18
CA ARG A 712 16.64 -10.21 14.20
C ARG A 712 15.34 -9.58 14.68
N ALA A 713 15.22 -9.39 16.01
CA ALA A 713 14.14 -8.64 16.62
C ALA A 713 14.19 -7.15 16.25
N ASN A 714 13.05 -6.48 16.24
CA ASN A 714 12.99 -5.02 16.16
C ASN A 714 13.56 -4.41 17.44
N ASP A 715 14.40 -3.41 17.32
CA ASP A 715 14.96 -2.69 18.47
C ASP A 715 13.92 -1.74 19.11
N GLU A 716 12.90 -1.30 18.34
CA GLU A 716 11.78 -0.50 18.86
C GLU A 716 10.73 -1.39 19.55
N ASP A 717 9.99 -0.81 20.52
CA ASP A 717 8.91 -1.50 21.23
C ASP A 717 7.63 -1.60 20.37
N SER A 718 7.74 -2.30 19.25
CA SER A 718 6.60 -2.77 18.46
C SER A 718 5.97 -4.00 19.12
N ILE A 719 4.83 -4.48 18.58
CA ILE A 719 4.20 -5.70 19.11
C ILE A 719 5.15 -6.90 18.96
N TYR A 720 5.55 -7.49 20.08
CA TYR A 720 6.53 -8.60 20.18
C TYR A 720 7.84 -8.36 19.43
N HIS A 721 8.25 -7.11 19.24
CA HIS A 721 9.44 -6.72 18.45
C HIS A 721 9.36 -7.20 16.99
N SER A 722 8.15 -7.28 16.42
CA SER A 722 7.94 -7.53 15.00
C SER A 722 8.17 -6.27 14.16
N LYS A 723 8.30 -6.41 12.85
CA LYS A 723 8.28 -5.31 11.89
C LYS A 723 7.20 -5.51 10.83
N ALA A 724 6.73 -4.40 10.28
CA ALA A 724 5.74 -4.37 9.22
C ALA A 724 6.27 -5.01 7.93
N VAL A 725 5.41 -5.79 7.26
CA VAL A 725 5.72 -6.52 6.02
C VAL A 725 4.72 -6.24 4.89
N GLY A 726 3.83 -5.27 5.09
CA GLY A 726 2.79 -4.95 4.10
C GLY A 726 3.33 -4.31 2.83
N GLU A 727 4.04 -3.18 2.95
CA GLU A 727 4.52 -2.37 1.82
C GLU A 727 5.98 -2.62 1.44
N PRO A 728 6.95 -2.77 2.37
CA PRO A 728 8.37 -2.84 2.03
C PRO A 728 8.73 -3.88 0.98
N PRO A 729 8.12 -5.09 0.95
CA PRO A 729 8.43 -6.10 -0.06
C PRO A 729 8.15 -5.70 -1.51
N PHE A 730 7.28 -4.73 -1.74
CA PHE A 730 6.97 -4.23 -3.08
C PHE A 730 8.22 -3.67 -3.78
N MET A 731 9.08 -2.93 -3.07
CA MET A 731 10.27 -2.30 -3.60
C MET A 731 11.43 -3.27 -3.84
N LEU A 732 11.37 -4.49 -3.32
CA LEU A 732 12.35 -5.55 -3.64
C LEU A 732 12.40 -5.83 -5.15
N ALA A 733 11.31 -5.59 -5.87
CA ALA A 733 11.23 -5.74 -7.31
C ALA A 733 12.10 -4.74 -8.11
N ASN A 734 12.63 -3.68 -7.47
CA ASN A 734 13.57 -2.76 -8.12
C ASN A 734 14.76 -3.50 -8.74
N SER A 735 15.16 -4.63 -8.14
CA SER A 735 16.21 -5.51 -8.67
C SER A 735 15.91 -6.03 -10.09
N VAL A 736 14.63 -6.25 -10.43
CA VAL A 736 14.23 -6.72 -11.77
C VAL A 736 14.47 -5.64 -12.82
N TRP A 737 14.03 -4.40 -12.55
CA TRP A 737 14.24 -3.28 -13.47
C TRP A 737 15.72 -2.96 -13.64
N CYS A 738 16.51 -2.95 -12.57
CA CYS A 738 17.95 -2.78 -12.63
C CYS A 738 18.63 -3.92 -13.39
N ALA A 739 18.16 -5.18 -13.25
CA ALA A 739 18.69 -6.31 -14.01
C ALA A 739 18.38 -6.21 -15.51
N LEU A 740 17.20 -5.70 -15.90
CA LEU A 740 16.87 -5.39 -17.30
C LEU A 740 17.82 -4.32 -17.86
N LYS A 741 18.05 -3.23 -17.12
CA LYS A 741 19.05 -2.22 -17.50
C LYS A 741 20.45 -2.83 -17.66
N ASP A 742 20.83 -3.73 -16.76
CA ASP A 742 22.12 -4.41 -16.79
C ASP A 742 22.28 -5.27 -18.05
N ALA A 743 21.23 -6.04 -18.41
CA ALA A 743 21.22 -6.84 -19.64
C ALA A 743 21.34 -5.95 -20.89
N ILE A 744 20.59 -4.85 -20.96
CA ILE A 744 20.63 -3.90 -22.07
C ILE A 744 22.00 -3.22 -22.17
N SER A 745 22.57 -2.77 -21.06
CA SER A 745 23.86 -2.11 -20.98
C SER A 745 25.03 -3.02 -21.42
N SER A 746 24.85 -4.35 -21.33
CA SER A 746 25.87 -5.31 -21.77
C SER A 746 26.23 -5.21 -23.25
N LEU A 747 25.37 -4.63 -24.09
CA LEU A 747 25.66 -4.35 -25.49
C LEU A 747 26.78 -3.32 -25.68
N SER A 748 26.97 -2.45 -24.72
CA SER A 748 28.02 -1.42 -24.69
C SER A 748 29.18 -1.77 -23.75
N ASP A 749 29.35 -3.05 -23.42
CA ASP A 749 30.29 -3.48 -22.39
C ASP A 749 30.10 -2.74 -21.06
N TYR A 750 28.83 -2.49 -20.72
CA TYR A 750 28.36 -1.82 -19.49
C TYR A 750 28.75 -0.34 -19.34
N HIS A 751 29.10 0.37 -20.42
CA HIS A 751 29.49 1.79 -20.37
C HIS A 751 28.35 2.77 -20.62
N ILE A 752 27.26 2.34 -21.22
CA ILE A 752 26.10 3.20 -21.49
C ILE A 752 24.95 2.85 -20.54
N ASP A 753 24.41 3.85 -19.85
CA ASP A 753 23.21 3.69 -19.04
C ASP A 753 21.96 3.68 -19.95
N PRO A 754 21.14 2.61 -19.96
CA PRO A 754 19.96 2.54 -20.80
C PRO A 754 18.87 3.53 -20.39
N ASP A 755 18.29 4.23 -21.34
CA ASP A 755 17.07 5.02 -21.16
C ASP A 755 15.85 4.07 -21.16
N LEU A 756 15.47 3.61 -19.99
CA LEU A 756 14.40 2.63 -19.78
C LEU A 756 13.33 3.21 -18.83
N SER A 757 12.16 3.55 -19.38
CA SER A 757 11.02 4.01 -18.57
C SER A 757 10.28 2.84 -17.90
N ILE A 758 9.45 3.17 -16.91
CA ILE A 758 8.61 2.22 -16.16
C ILE A 758 7.15 2.37 -16.60
N PRO A 759 6.43 1.26 -16.84
CA PRO A 759 6.90 -0.14 -16.87
C PRO A 759 7.83 -0.41 -18.04
N ALA A 760 8.81 -1.30 -17.84
CA ALA A 760 9.73 -1.76 -18.87
C ALA A 760 9.05 -2.85 -19.74
N THR A 761 8.06 -2.46 -20.53
CA THR A 761 7.40 -3.40 -21.46
C THR A 761 8.39 -3.89 -22.53
N PRO A 762 8.15 -5.06 -23.17
CA PRO A 762 9.01 -5.54 -24.25
C PRO A 762 9.28 -4.49 -25.34
N GLU A 763 8.28 -3.68 -25.70
CA GLU A 763 8.45 -2.57 -26.63
C GLU A 763 9.49 -1.54 -26.14
N LYS A 764 9.40 -1.12 -24.87
CA LYS A 764 10.35 -0.15 -24.29
C LYS A 764 11.75 -0.72 -24.14
N VAL A 765 11.87 -2.01 -23.83
CA VAL A 765 13.14 -2.73 -23.81
C VAL A 765 13.74 -2.76 -25.21
N TYR A 766 12.95 -3.08 -26.23
CA TYR A 766 13.39 -3.07 -27.63
C TYR A 766 13.91 -1.69 -28.07
N TRP A 767 13.20 -0.61 -27.74
CA TRP A 767 13.64 0.74 -28.08
C TRP A 767 14.92 1.15 -27.34
N ALA A 768 15.07 0.75 -26.06
CA ALA A 768 16.31 0.98 -25.31
C ALA A 768 17.51 0.25 -25.92
N LEU A 769 17.32 -1.02 -26.34
CA LEU A 769 18.32 -1.80 -27.07
C LEU A 769 18.71 -1.14 -28.40
N SER A 770 17.71 -0.74 -29.21
CA SER A 770 17.91 -0.07 -30.50
C SER A 770 18.66 1.25 -30.36
N LYS A 771 18.39 2.00 -29.29
CA LYS A 771 19.07 3.27 -28.99
C LYS A 771 20.56 3.04 -28.73
N ILE A 772 20.92 2.05 -27.90
CA ILE A 772 22.33 1.70 -27.62
C ILE A 772 23.03 1.22 -28.88
N GLN A 773 22.43 0.33 -29.67
CA GLN A 773 23.00 -0.15 -30.93
C GLN A 773 23.27 0.99 -31.91
N SER A 774 22.36 1.97 -32.00
CA SER A 774 22.52 3.14 -32.84
C SER A 774 23.67 4.04 -32.37
N GLN A 775 23.85 4.24 -31.08
CA GLN A 775 24.96 5.00 -30.50
C GLN A 775 26.31 4.34 -30.80
N LEU A 776 26.42 3.02 -30.61
CA LEU A 776 27.64 2.26 -30.89
C LEU A 776 28.01 2.29 -32.38
N ALA A 777 27.04 2.24 -33.29
CA ALA A 777 27.27 2.35 -34.74
C ALA A 777 27.77 3.76 -35.12
N GLN A 778 27.33 4.79 -34.46
CA GLN A 778 27.81 6.19 -34.69
C GLN A 778 29.23 6.39 -34.16
N ASP A 779 29.58 5.82 -33.02
CA ASP A 779 30.92 5.94 -32.40
C ASP A 779 31.95 5.05 -33.13
N GLY A 780 31.54 3.90 -33.67
CA GLY A 780 32.38 3.06 -34.51
C GLY A 780 32.70 3.61 -35.91
N ASN A 781 31.97 4.63 -36.36
CA ASN A 781 32.22 5.34 -37.60
C ASN A 781 33.06 6.63 -37.43
N LYS A 782 33.45 6.98 -36.20
CA LYS A 782 34.41 8.07 -35.87
C LYS A 782 35.81 7.49 -35.64
#